data_ef69458208d3afc692d4546f85c52258
#
_entry.id   ef69458208d3afc692d4546f85c52258
#
_cell.length_a   1.000
_cell.length_b   1.000
_cell.length_c   1.000
_cell.angle_alpha   90.00
_cell.angle_beta   90.00
_cell.angle_gamma   90.00
#
_symmetry.space_group_name_H-M   'P 1'
#
loop_
_entity.id
_entity.type
_entity.pdbx_description
1 polymer ?
#
loop_
_entity_poly.entity_id
_entity_poly.type
_entity_poly.pdbx_seq_one_letter_code
_entity_poly.pdbx_strand_id
1 'polypeptide(L)'
;MDADGCRGRRLTENARSPQKFGVFLGVFTPTLLTILGVIMFLRLGFVVGNAGLVGALIIIAASNAITFITAMSMSTLATNMRVGVGGAYFLISRSFGLEVGGAIGIPLYLSQVLSVTLYAYGLAESLRIVIPSLPVMPVAAVIVVGVVAVAARSTALTLKLQLPIMVLIGISIVSLVLGVEFDGPNVPAIGPWTEASPMFTFAIFFPAVTGILTGLSLSGDLEDPSTAIPRGALAAVLVGAVVYLALPFFLANGASAEDLRSDSLIWTKIAAVSWLVMPGMWGAVLSSAFGAMLSAPRTLQALATDKLAPERFAETEKETGEPLTSLYFSGALALFAVLLGDLNAVANVVTMFFLTTYGALNGVACLESLIGDPSFRPRIRVAWWVSLIGFVGCFVAMFAINPGACFLAMMVEAGIFYGLSRRSLEATWGDARGGLLLTGARAALMRLRDVRFDSRNWRPHILVFSSNIARSIPVIRAADNFGQHRGIVTVCHLIEGGEAILDDSDRVLRADTELLRDADLWDVFTEVNVVANVEQAIVTIAQANGIAGLHSNTVMFGYSHDEDGEDRLAMLMGLARRMEKLDRCTLIYVPSARAAKANAPREKRPPKTIMVWWAGRQQNGDLMLLLSHLMTVSQDWRTARVVLKSVAISAEEATVRRREFDRLLPEIRMKVEVDIVIRDIADD
;
A
#
# COMPACT_ATOMS: atom_id res chain seq x y z
N MET A 1 33.03 21.92 -44.54
CA MET A 1 34.45 21.81 -44.28
C MET A 1 34.56 21.75 -42.76
N ASP A 2 34.77 20.67 -42.05
CA ASP A 2 35.31 19.35 -42.37
C ASP A 2 34.49 18.25 -41.66
N ALA A 3 34.09 17.27 -42.44
CA ALA A 3 33.64 15.99 -41.93
C ALA A 3 34.86 15.06 -41.97
N ASP A 4 35.44 14.78 -40.78
CA ASP A 4 36.28 13.60 -40.55
C ASP A 4 36.72 13.57 -39.09
N GLY A 5 36.29 12.56 -38.33
CA GLY A 5 36.85 12.34 -37.01
C GLY A 5 36.00 11.57 -36.02
N CYS A 6 35.12 10.65 -36.43
CA CYS A 6 34.50 9.66 -35.47
C CYS A 6 34.53 8.25 -36.03
N ARG A 7 35.73 7.73 -36.31
CA ARG A 7 36.02 6.30 -36.33
C ARG A 7 36.40 5.85 -34.90
N GLY A 8 35.41 5.83 -33.98
CA GLY A 8 35.56 5.27 -32.67
C GLY A 8 35.31 3.76 -32.70
N ARG A 9 36.33 3.00 -32.38
CA ARG A 9 36.42 1.67 -31.80
C ARG A 9 35.11 0.84 -31.77
N ARG A 10 34.94 -0.04 -32.72
CA ARG A 10 34.18 -1.27 -32.49
C ARG A 10 34.93 -2.06 -31.41
N LEU A 11 34.54 -1.87 -30.16
CA LEU A 11 34.86 -2.80 -29.11
C LEU A 11 34.12 -4.09 -29.45
N THR A 12 34.84 -5.14 -29.59
CA THR A 12 34.37 -6.52 -29.74
C THR A 12 33.53 -6.90 -28.55
N GLU A 13 32.22 -6.66 -28.63
CA GLU A 13 31.21 -7.20 -27.73
C GLU A 13 30.97 -8.67 -28.07
N ASN A 14 31.88 -9.55 -27.60
CA ASN A 14 31.62 -10.96 -27.39
C ASN A 14 31.19 -11.19 -25.91
N ALA A 15 30.50 -10.29 -25.26
CA ALA A 15 29.73 -10.61 -24.09
C ALA A 15 28.47 -11.36 -24.56
N ARG A 16 28.40 -12.67 -24.30
CA ARG A 16 27.19 -13.45 -24.50
C ARG A 16 26.06 -12.74 -23.76
N SER A 17 25.10 -12.18 -24.51
CA SER A 17 23.90 -11.59 -23.91
C SER A 17 23.26 -12.65 -23.00
N PRO A 18 22.83 -12.30 -21.76
CA PRO A 18 22.19 -13.25 -20.85
C PRO A 18 21.05 -13.95 -21.56
N GLN A 19 21.01 -15.29 -21.44
CA GLN A 19 20.02 -16.13 -22.14
C GLN A 19 18.62 -15.77 -21.59
N LYS A 20 17.73 -15.29 -22.44
CA LYS A 20 16.34 -15.02 -22.11
C LYS A 20 15.47 -16.24 -22.36
N PHE A 21 14.38 -16.39 -21.58
CA PHE A 21 13.50 -17.54 -21.63
C PHE A 21 12.12 -17.17 -22.20
N GLY A 22 11.58 -18.08 -23.01
CA GLY A 22 10.20 -17.96 -23.50
C GLY A 22 9.16 -18.42 -22.47
N VAL A 23 7.90 -18.42 -22.90
CA VAL A 23 6.72 -18.77 -22.07
C VAL A 23 6.85 -20.14 -21.41
N PHE A 24 7.25 -21.16 -22.20
CA PHE A 24 7.22 -22.55 -21.76
C PHE A 24 8.24 -22.86 -20.66
N LEU A 25 9.53 -22.56 -20.89
CA LEU A 25 10.60 -22.83 -19.93
C LEU A 25 10.65 -21.79 -18.79
N GLY A 26 10.35 -20.52 -19.10
CA GLY A 26 10.50 -19.44 -18.14
C GLY A 26 9.33 -19.31 -17.15
N VAL A 27 8.12 -19.70 -17.53
CA VAL A 27 6.94 -19.50 -16.69
C VAL A 27 6.11 -20.78 -16.54
N PHE A 28 5.69 -21.42 -17.64
CA PHE A 28 4.77 -22.56 -17.58
C PHE A 28 5.34 -23.74 -16.80
N THR A 29 6.53 -24.21 -17.19
CA THR A 29 7.16 -25.41 -16.58
C THR A 29 7.43 -25.23 -15.10
N PRO A 30 8.16 -24.18 -14.62
CA PRO A 30 8.41 -24.00 -13.20
C PRO A 30 7.15 -23.80 -12.37
N THR A 31 6.14 -23.10 -12.92
CA THR A 31 4.85 -22.90 -12.25
C THR A 31 4.09 -24.22 -12.12
N LEU A 32 3.95 -24.98 -13.23
CA LEU A 32 3.21 -26.25 -13.23
C LEU A 32 3.86 -27.27 -12.29
N LEU A 33 5.18 -27.39 -12.32
CA LEU A 33 5.89 -28.34 -11.46
C LEU A 33 5.81 -27.98 -9.97
N THR A 34 5.72 -26.71 -9.65
CA THR A 34 5.49 -26.29 -8.25
C THR A 34 4.06 -26.60 -7.83
N ILE A 35 3.07 -26.46 -8.73
CA ILE A 35 1.67 -26.86 -8.48
C ILE A 35 1.57 -28.38 -8.32
N LEU A 36 2.14 -29.18 -9.24
CA LEU A 36 2.16 -30.64 -9.17
C LEU A 36 3.24 -31.16 -8.19
N GLY A 37 3.32 -30.51 -7.03
CA GLY A 37 4.35 -30.77 -6.02
C GLY A 37 4.06 -31.98 -5.11
N VAL A 38 4.78 -32.03 -3.99
CA VAL A 38 4.73 -33.13 -3.03
C VAL A 38 3.35 -33.40 -2.44
N ILE A 39 2.51 -32.36 -2.28
CA ILE A 39 1.17 -32.46 -1.68
C ILE A 39 0.25 -33.34 -2.54
N MET A 40 0.39 -33.31 -3.86
CA MET A 40 -0.33 -34.19 -4.77
C MET A 40 -0.12 -35.67 -4.42
N PHE A 41 1.12 -36.06 -4.15
CA PHE A 41 1.45 -37.45 -3.85
C PHE A 41 1.12 -37.86 -2.41
N LEU A 42 1.37 -36.99 -1.42
CA LEU A 42 1.32 -37.37 0.01
C LEU A 42 0.03 -36.97 0.71
N ARG A 43 -0.72 -36.00 0.22
CA ARG A 43 -1.88 -35.44 0.94
C ARG A 43 -3.21 -35.54 0.19
N LEU A 44 -3.18 -35.69 -1.13
CA LEU A 44 -4.43 -35.76 -1.91
C LEU A 44 -5.25 -37.01 -1.52
N GLY A 45 -4.61 -38.15 -1.21
CA GLY A 45 -5.27 -39.34 -0.68
C GLY A 45 -6.05 -39.02 0.60
N PHE A 46 -5.40 -38.40 1.57
CA PHE A 46 -6.04 -37.96 2.83
C PHE A 46 -7.26 -37.06 2.57
N VAL A 47 -7.12 -36.09 1.65
CA VAL A 47 -8.22 -35.16 1.31
C VAL A 47 -9.42 -35.93 0.78
N VAL A 48 -9.20 -36.89 -0.15
CA VAL A 48 -10.26 -37.70 -0.74
C VAL A 48 -10.88 -38.65 0.29
N GLY A 49 -10.06 -39.31 1.11
CA GLY A 49 -10.52 -40.24 2.14
C GLY A 49 -11.30 -39.57 3.28
N ASN A 50 -10.98 -38.33 3.63
CA ASN A 50 -11.64 -37.59 4.72
C ASN A 50 -12.87 -36.81 4.24
N ALA A 51 -12.79 -36.16 3.05
CA ALA A 51 -13.86 -35.33 2.50
C ALA A 51 -14.88 -36.13 1.64
N GLY A 52 -14.52 -37.33 1.21
CA GLY A 52 -15.24 -38.05 0.17
C GLY A 52 -14.99 -37.46 -1.22
N LEU A 53 -15.54 -38.10 -2.26
CA LEU A 53 -15.26 -37.68 -3.64
C LEU A 53 -15.77 -36.26 -3.92
N VAL A 54 -17.05 -35.98 -3.66
CA VAL A 54 -17.64 -34.66 -3.94
C VAL A 54 -17.07 -33.59 -3.01
N GLY A 55 -16.86 -33.90 -1.73
CA GLY A 55 -16.23 -33.01 -0.78
C GLY A 55 -14.81 -32.60 -1.21
N ALA A 56 -14.01 -33.55 -1.67
CA ALA A 56 -12.67 -33.29 -2.21
C ALA A 56 -12.72 -32.42 -3.46
N LEU A 57 -13.64 -32.69 -4.41
CA LEU A 57 -13.81 -31.86 -5.61
C LEU A 57 -14.19 -30.43 -5.28
N ILE A 58 -15.05 -30.19 -4.29
CA ILE A 58 -15.43 -28.84 -3.83
C ILE A 58 -14.20 -28.12 -3.26
N ILE A 59 -13.42 -28.77 -2.39
CA ILE A 59 -12.19 -28.21 -1.80
C ILE A 59 -11.19 -27.85 -2.90
N ILE A 60 -10.96 -28.76 -3.84
CA ILE A 60 -10.03 -28.57 -4.95
C ILE A 60 -10.49 -27.42 -5.85
N ALA A 61 -11.78 -27.38 -6.22
CA ALA A 61 -12.33 -26.33 -7.05
C ALA A 61 -12.22 -24.93 -6.36
N ALA A 62 -12.55 -24.84 -5.08
CA ALA A 62 -12.45 -23.61 -4.31
C ALA A 62 -10.99 -23.11 -4.23
N SER A 63 -10.05 -24.00 -3.94
CA SER A 63 -8.62 -23.69 -3.86
C SER A 63 -8.07 -23.21 -5.21
N ASN A 64 -8.40 -23.94 -6.30
CA ASN A 64 -8.01 -23.56 -7.65
C ASN A 64 -8.65 -22.24 -8.11
N ALA A 65 -9.89 -21.96 -7.69
CA ALA A 65 -10.56 -20.70 -8.02
C ALA A 65 -9.81 -19.50 -7.42
N ILE A 66 -9.39 -19.57 -6.16
CA ILE A 66 -8.59 -18.51 -5.51
C ILE A 66 -7.27 -18.31 -6.25
N THR A 67 -6.55 -19.40 -6.57
CA THR A 67 -5.29 -19.32 -7.30
C THR A 67 -5.46 -18.80 -8.72
N PHE A 68 -6.51 -19.20 -9.41
CA PHE A 68 -6.83 -18.73 -10.77
C PHE A 68 -7.15 -17.23 -10.77
N ILE A 69 -7.96 -16.75 -9.83
CA ILE A 69 -8.25 -15.32 -9.66
C ILE A 69 -6.96 -14.55 -9.38
N THR A 70 -6.08 -15.08 -8.53
CA THR A 70 -4.78 -14.46 -8.24
C THR A 70 -3.90 -14.41 -9.48
N ALA A 71 -3.87 -15.47 -10.29
CA ALA A 71 -3.13 -15.49 -11.55
C ALA A 71 -3.71 -14.49 -12.58
N MET A 72 -5.02 -14.28 -12.60
CA MET A 72 -5.67 -13.24 -13.41
C MET A 72 -5.29 -11.84 -12.94
N SER A 73 -5.36 -11.58 -11.64
CA SER A 73 -4.97 -10.29 -11.03
C SER A 73 -3.49 -9.98 -11.28
N MET A 74 -2.61 -10.96 -11.08
CA MET A 74 -1.19 -10.90 -11.41
C MET A 74 -0.97 -10.59 -12.90
N SER A 75 -1.73 -11.23 -13.78
CA SER A 75 -1.66 -11.02 -15.23
C SER A 75 -2.09 -9.60 -15.63
N THR A 76 -3.10 -9.05 -14.95
CA THR A 76 -3.52 -7.66 -15.12
C THR A 76 -2.36 -6.71 -14.83
N LEU A 77 -1.70 -6.86 -13.66
CA LEU A 77 -0.56 -6.03 -13.26
C LEU A 77 0.64 -6.22 -14.20
N ALA A 78 0.97 -7.46 -14.54
CA ALA A 78 2.11 -7.78 -15.41
C ALA A 78 1.95 -7.28 -16.85
N THR A 79 0.72 -7.05 -17.32
CA THR A 79 0.45 -6.49 -18.65
C THR A 79 0.34 -4.96 -18.65
N ASN A 80 0.24 -4.34 -17.49
CA ASN A 80 0.18 -2.88 -17.34
C ASN A 80 1.55 -2.22 -17.35
N MET A 81 2.57 -2.88 -16.80
CA MET A 81 3.91 -2.33 -16.65
C MET A 81 4.98 -3.30 -17.16
N ARG A 82 6.16 -2.78 -17.49
CA ARG A 82 7.32 -3.64 -17.78
C ARG A 82 7.81 -4.25 -16.46
N VAL A 83 7.59 -5.54 -16.30
CA VAL A 83 8.00 -6.25 -15.08
C VAL A 83 9.51 -6.44 -15.09
N GLY A 84 10.17 -5.88 -14.08
CA GLY A 84 11.60 -6.05 -13.85
C GLY A 84 11.90 -7.26 -12.95
N VAL A 85 13.12 -7.30 -12.40
CA VAL A 85 13.55 -8.34 -11.44
C VAL A 85 12.76 -8.20 -10.13
N GLY A 86 12.43 -9.34 -9.49
CA GLY A 86 11.78 -9.37 -8.18
C GLY A 86 10.30 -9.80 -8.19
N GLY A 87 9.74 -10.07 -9.37
CA GLY A 87 8.42 -10.71 -9.49
C GLY A 87 7.29 -9.98 -8.76
N ALA A 88 6.69 -10.65 -7.76
CA ALA A 88 5.57 -10.09 -7.00
C ALA A 88 5.95 -8.81 -6.22
N TYR A 89 7.15 -8.80 -5.61
CA TYR A 89 7.66 -7.60 -4.95
C TYR A 89 7.69 -6.41 -5.91
N PHE A 90 8.21 -6.60 -7.14
CA PHE A 90 8.26 -5.53 -8.14
C PHE A 90 6.85 -4.99 -8.46
N LEU A 91 5.88 -5.86 -8.72
CA LEU A 91 4.52 -5.44 -9.04
C LEU A 91 3.88 -4.64 -7.90
N ILE A 92 4.03 -5.10 -6.65
CA ILE A 92 3.44 -4.46 -5.48
C ILE A 92 4.13 -3.11 -5.20
N SER A 93 5.47 -3.07 -5.23
CA SER A 93 6.23 -1.86 -4.90
C SER A 93 6.04 -0.74 -5.92
N ARG A 94 5.88 -1.08 -7.20
CA ARG A 94 5.66 -0.09 -8.28
C ARG A 94 4.23 0.45 -8.29
N SER A 95 3.26 -0.30 -7.75
CA SER A 95 1.87 0.16 -7.64
C SER A 95 1.60 0.93 -6.34
N PHE A 96 2.10 0.46 -5.19
CA PHE A 96 1.73 1.00 -3.87
C PHE A 96 2.91 1.55 -3.04
N GLY A 97 4.05 1.75 -3.66
CA GLY A 97 5.23 2.34 -3.03
C GLY A 97 6.13 1.32 -2.31
N LEU A 98 7.34 1.79 -1.96
CA LEU A 98 8.39 0.96 -1.40
C LEU A 98 8.06 0.39 -0.02
N GLU A 99 7.28 1.12 0.78
CA GLU A 99 6.93 0.70 2.14
C GLU A 99 6.00 -0.52 2.12
N VAL A 100 4.97 -0.50 1.27
CA VAL A 100 4.07 -1.65 1.09
C VAL A 100 4.81 -2.79 0.40
N GLY A 101 5.57 -2.47 -0.67
CA GLY A 101 6.40 -3.44 -1.36
C GLY A 101 7.37 -4.15 -0.43
N GLY A 102 8.08 -3.41 0.43
CA GLY A 102 9.03 -3.97 1.40
C GLY A 102 8.36 -4.78 2.50
N ALA A 103 7.20 -4.33 2.99
CA ALA A 103 6.44 -5.04 4.01
C ALA A 103 6.02 -6.45 3.56
N ILE A 104 5.70 -6.63 2.28
CA ILE A 104 5.35 -7.92 1.68
C ILE A 104 6.60 -8.63 1.14
N GLY A 105 7.53 -7.90 0.51
CA GLY A 105 8.68 -8.47 -0.18
C GLY A 105 9.73 -9.11 0.73
N ILE A 106 9.96 -8.55 1.92
CA ILE A 106 10.91 -9.12 2.90
C ILE A 106 10.39 -10.47 3.44
N PRO A 107 9.13 -10.59 3.92
CA PRO A 107 8.57 -11.88 4.29
C PRO A 107 8.49 -12.86 3.13
N LEU A 108 8.18 -12.41 1.91
CA LEU A 108 8.18 -13.24 0.72
C LEU A 108 9.58 -13.84 0.45
N TYR A 109 10.65 -13.03 0.52
CA TYR A 109 12.01 -13.51 0.39
C TYR A 109 12.32 -14.63 1.41
N LEU A 110 12.01 -14.37 2.68
CA LEU A 110 12.25 -15.34 3.74
C LEU A 110 11.45 -16.63 3.52
N SER A 111 10.19 -16.52 3.11
CA SER A 111 9.37 -17.70 2.82
C SER A 111 9.91 -18.53 1.65
N GLN A 112 10.43 -17.89 0.61
CA GLN A 112 11.08 -18.58 -0.51
C GLN A 112 12.34 -19.35 -0.05
N VAL A 113 13.17 -18.74 0.78
CA VAL A 113 14.37 -19.41 1.35
C VAL A 113 13.96 -20.59 2.24
N LEU A 114 13.02 -20.38 3.15
CA LEU A 114 12.54 -21.43 4.06
C LEU A 114 11.84 -22.57 3.32
N SER A 115 11.22 -22.30 2.17
CA SER A 115 10.63 -23.33 1.31
C SER A 115 11.67 -24.29 0.76
N VAL A 116 12.88 -23.83 0.45
CA VAL A 116 13.98 -24.73 0.03
C VAL A 116 14.29 -25.75 1.12
N THR A 117 14.39 -25.28 2.37
CA THR A 117 14.59 -26.14 3.56
C THR A 117 13.44 -27.14 3.72
N LEU A 118 12.20 -26.66 3.59
CA LEU A 118 11.00 -27.50 3.71
C LEU A 118 11.01 -28.64 2.65
N TYR A 119 11.30 -28.31 1.41
CA TYR A 119 11.38 -29.30 0.33
C TYR A 119 12.56 -30.26 0.52
N ALA A 120 13.71 -29.78 0.99
CA ALA A 120 14.85 -30.62 1.28
C ALA A 120 14.56 -31.65 2.40
N TYR A 121 13.86 -31.23 3.46
CA TYR A 121 13.41 -32.16 4.50
C TYR A 121 12.37 -33.16 3.97
N GLY A 122 11.38 -32.71 3.23
CA GLY A 122 10.36 -33.58 2.63
C GLY A 122 11.00 -34.65 1.72
N LEU A 123 12.04 -34.27 0.96
CA LEU A 123 12.81 -35.23 0.15
C LEU A 123 13.60 -36.19 1.03
N ALA A 124 14.29 -35.69 2.06
CA ALA A 124 15.08 -36.52 2.96
C ALA A 124 14.22 -37.53 3.75
N GLU A 125 13.03 -37.08 4.23
CA GLU A 125 12.09 -37.98 4.90
C GLU A 125 11.54 -39.05 3.96
N SER A 126 11.19 -38.68 2.73
CA SER A 126 10.72 -39.65 1.73
C SER A 126 11.80 -40.67 1.32
N LEU A 127 13.08 -40.26 1.27
CA LEU A 127 14.21 -41.19 1.07
C LEU A 127 14.39 -42.14 2.25
N ARG A 128 14.17 -41.67 3.49
CA ARG A 128 14.25 -42.51 4.69
C ARG A 128 13.16 -43.61 4.72
N ILE A 129 12.03 -43.40 4.05
CA ILE A 129 11.01 -44.47 3.92
C ILE A 129 11.60 -45.66 3.13
N VAL A 130 12.41 -45.39 2.12
CA VAL A 130 13.08 -46.43 1.29
C VAL A 130 14.33 -46.98 1.97
N ILE A 131 15.09 -46.12 2.61
CA ILE A 131 16.37 -46.45 3.28
C ILE A 131 16.26 -45.96 4.74
N PRO A 132 15.73 -46.77 5.69
CA PRO A 132 15.46 -46.37 7.08
C PRO A 132 16.68 -45.89 7.87
N SER A 133 17.90 -46.25 7.44
CA SER A 133 19.17 -45.86 8.10
C SER A 133 19.64 -44.45 7.79
N LEU A 134 19.01 -43.75 6.84
CA LEU A 134 19.42 -42.40 6.44
C LEU A 134 19.09 -41.36 7.51
N PRO A 135 20.06 -40.57 7.97
CA PRO A 135 19.79 -39.45 8.89
C PRO A 135 19.22 -38.28 8.11
N VAL A 136 17.96 -37.84 8.50
CA VAL A 136 17.19 -36.87 7.74
C VAL A 136 17.90 -35.50 7.61
N MET A 137 18.41 -34.98 8.72
CA MET A 137 19.04 -33.65 8.76
C MET A 137 20.31 -33.53 7.88
N PRO A 138 21.31 -34.42 7.95
CA PRO A 138 22.44 -34.37 7.05
C PRO A 138 22.06 -34.55 5.58
N VAL A 139 21.08 -35.41 5.28
CA VAL A 139 20.59 -35.62 3.92
C VAL A 139 19.90 -34.34 3.40
N ALA A 140 19.06 -33.70 4.21
CA ALA A 140 18.47 -32.43 3.86
C ALA A 140 19.53 -31.34 3.59
N ALA A 141 20.57 -31.26 4.41
CA ALA A 141 21.67 -30.33 4.19
C ALA A 141 22.41 -30.60 2.85
N VAL A 142 22.68 -31.87 2.53
CA VAL A 142 23.29 -32.25 1.24
C VAL A 142 22.38 -31.87 0.06
N ILE A 143 21.07 -32.05 0.18
CA ILE A 143 20.10 -31.66 -0.84
C ILE A 143 20.14 -30.13 -1.05
N VAL A 144 20.11 -29.32 0.03
CA VAL A 144 20.22 -27.87 -0.08
C VAL A 144 21.50 -27.45 -0.79
N VAL A 145 22.65 -28.01 -0.41
CA VAL A 145 23.95 -27.75 -1.07
C VAL A 145 23.89 -28.11 -2.55
N GLY A 146 23.31 -29.26 -2.89
CA GLY A 146 23.14 -29.70 -4.28
C GLY A 146 22.28 -28.76 -5.10
N VAL A 147 21.13 -28.32 -4.53
CA VAL A 147 20.23 -27.35 -5.16
C VAL A 147 20.93 -26.01 -5.40
N VAL A 148 21.66 -25.51 -4.41
CA VAL A 148 22.44 -24.26 -4.53
C VAL A 148 23.53 -24.39 -5.59
N ALA A 149 24.27 -25.50 -5.60
CA ALA A 149 25.35 -25.74 -6.57
C ALA A 149 24.85 -25.79 -8.01
N VAL A 150 23.69 -26.42 -8.26
CA VAL A 150 23.05 -26.46 -9.58
C VAL A 150 22.55 -25.08 -9.98
N ALA A 151 21.86 -24.36 -9.08
CA ALA A 151 21.37 -23.03 -9.32
C ALA A 151 22.51 -22.03 -9.59
N ALA A 152 23.62 -22.12 -8.84
CA ALA A 152 24.80 -21.28 -9.02
C ALA A 152 25.53 -21.52 -10.37
N ARG A 153 25.39 -22.70 -10.94
CA ARG A 153 26.02 -22.97 -12.21
C ARG A 153 25.34 -22.33 -13.39
N SER A 154 24.02 -22.36 -13.44
CA SER A 154 23.21 -21.68 -14.47
C SER A 154 21.72 -21.83 -14.22
N THR A 155 20.98 -20.73 -14.30
CA THR A 155 19.50 -20.74 -14.33
C THR A 155 18.97 -21.57 -15.50
N ALA A 156 19.60 -21.49 -16.68
CA ALA A 156 19.21 -22.27 -17.84
C ALA A 156 19.36 -23.79 -17.63
N LEU A 157 20.43 -24.23 -16.96
CA LEU A 157 20.59 -25.63 -16.61
C LEU A 157 19.50 -26.09 -15.65
N THR A 158 19.23 -25.29 -14.61
CA THR A 158 18.21 -25.60 -13.61
C THR A 158 16.83 -25.74 -14.23
N LEU A 159 16.45 -24.83 -15.15
CA LEU A 159 15.17 -24.89 -15.87
C LEU A 159 15.09 -26.08 -16.83
N LYS A 160 16.19 -26.43 -17.53
CA LYS A 160 16.24 -27.61 -18.41
C LYS A 160 16.11 -28.91 -17.65
N LEU A 161 16.66 -29.00 -16.40
CA LEU A 161 16.51 -30.18 -15.54
C LEU A 161 15.06 -30.42 -15.11
N GLN A 162 14.22 -29.39 -15.13
CA GLN A 162 12.80 -29.51 -14.82
C GLN A 162 12.02 -30.28 -15.91
N LEU A 163 12.50 -30.34 -17.18
CA LEU A 163 11.82 -31.06 -18.25
C LEU A 163 11.77 -32.58 -18.03
N PRO A 164 12.88 -33.28 -17.76
CA PRO A 164 12.82 -34.71 -17.44
C PRO A 164 12.02 -34.99 -16.16
N ILE A 165 12.04 -34.08 -15.18
CA ILE A 165 11.21 -34.19 -13.97
C ILE A 165 9.73 -34.13 -14.33
N MET A 166 9.31 -33.23 -15.21
CA MET A 166 7.93 -33.12 -15.68
C MET A 166 7.48 -34.43 -16.35
N VAL A 167 8.36 -35.05 -17.13
CA VAL A 167 8.09 -36.36 -17.76
C VAL A 167 7.91 -37.45 -16.70
N LEU A 168 8.78 -37.49 -15.67
CA LEU A 168 8.69 -38.47 -14.59
C LEU A 168 7.37 -38.33 -13.79
N ILE A 169 6.96 -37.10 -13.50
CA ILE A 169 5.67 -36.83 -12.84
C ILE A 169 4.52 -37.31 -13.73
N GLY A 170 4.57 -37.00 -15.04
CA GLY A 170 3.56 -37.47 -16.00
C GLY A 170 3.46 -38.99 -16.05
N ILE A 171 4.60 -39.70 -16.11
CA ILE A 171 4.67 -41.17 -16.09
C ILE A 171 4.09 -41.71 -14.77
N SER A 172 4.39 -41.08 -13.64
CA SER A 172 3.84 -41.46 -12.34
C SER A 172 2.32 -41.34 -12.28
N ILE A 173 1.75 -40.24 -12.82
CA ILE A 173 0.31 -40.04 -12.91
C ILE A 173 -0.32 -41.09 -13.84
N VAL A 174 0.27 -41.34 -15.00
CA VAL A 174 -0.21 -42.38 -15.95
C VAL A 174 -0.17 -43.75 -15.29
N SER A 175 0.90 -44.08 -14.51
CA SER A 175 0.98 -45.35 -13.77
C SER A 175 -0.14 -45.48 -12.74
N LEU A 176 -0.49 -44.39 -12.03
CA LEU A 176 -1.62 -44.38 -11.11
C LEU A 176 -2.95 -44.67 -11.86
N VAL A 177 -3.21 -43.97 -12.96
CA VAL A 177 -4.42 -44.09 -13.75
C VAL A 177 -4.60 -45.51 -14.27
N LEU A 178 -3.53 -46.14 -14.77
CA LEU A 178 -3.54 -47.49 -15.31
C LEU A 178 -3.66 -48.59 -14.23
N GLY A 179 -3.38 -48.27 -12.95
CA GLY A 179 -3.49 -49.23 -11.86
C GLY A 179 -4.87 -49.31 -11.21
N VAL A 180 -5.79 -48.44 -11.59
CA VAL A 180 -7.13 -48.39 -11.00
C VAL A 180 -8.10 -49.30 -11.75
N GLU A 181 -8.77 -50.19 -11.03
CA GLU A 181 -9.94 -50.94 -11.50
C GLU A 181 -11.22 -50.13 -11.18
N PHE A 182 -12.09 -49.93 -12.19
CA PHE A 182 -13.30 -49.08 -12.03
C PHE A 182 -14.50 -49.94 -11.64
N ASP A 183 -14.50 -50.47 -10.43
CA ASP A 183 -15.64 -51.23 -9.85
C ASP A 183 -16.66 -50.35 -9.12
N GLY A 184 -16.47 -49.04 -9.10
CA GLY A 184 -17.24 -48.02 -8.40
C GLY A 184 -16.45 -47.38 -7.28
N PRO A 185 -16.80 -46.16 -6.85
CA PRO A 185 -16.05 -45.43 -5.83
C PRO A 185 -16.13 -46.15 -4.45
N ASN A 186 -14.96 -46.42 -3.89
CA ASN A 186 -14.79 -47.05 -2.57
C ASN A 186 -14.84 -46.01 -1.42
N VAL A 187 -15.18 -44.77 -1.74
CA VAL A 187 -15.34 -43.68 -0.78
C VAL A 187 -16.75 -43.10 -0.87
N PRO A 188 -17.33 -42.56 0.22
CA PRO A 188 -18.63 -41.92 0.19
C PRO A 188 -18.57 -40.61 -0.69
N ALA A 189 -19.73 -40.19 -1.19
CA ALA A 189 -19.84 -38.95 -1.95
C ALA A 189 -19.40 -37.73 -1.10
N ILE A 190 -19.89 -37.64 0.13
CA ILE A 190 -19.47 -36.67 1.13
C ILE A 190 -18.91 -37.46 2.32
N GLY A 191 -17.72 -37.11 2.74
CA GLY A 191 -17.00 -37.84 3.76
C GLY A 191 -17.54 -37.65 5.17
N PRO A 192 -17.20 -38.55 6.08
CA PRO A 192 -17.62 -38.52 7.46
C PRO A 192 -16.93 -37.43 8.29
N TRP A 193 -15.89 -36.79 7.76
CA TRP A 193 -15.07 -35.77 8.44
C TRP A 193 -14.54 -36.22 9.79
N THR A 194 -14.07 -37.47 9.87
CA THR A 194 -13.72 -38.14 11.14
C THR A 194 -12.40 -37.65 11.71
N GLU A 195 -11.40 -37.37 10.87
CA GLU A 195 -10.04 -37.00 11.32
C GLU A 195 -9.80 -35.49 11.22
N ALA A 196 -10.51 -34.82 10.32
CA ALA A 196 -10.33 -33.39 10.08
C ALA A 196 -11.63 -32.72 9.68
N SER A 197 -11.88 -31.52 10.18
CA SER A 197 -12.99 -30.68 9.74
C SER A 197 -12.86 -30.28 8.25
N PRO A 198 -13.96 -29.89 7.57
CA PRO A 198 -13.90 -29.41 6.18
C PRO A 198 -12.88 -28.30 5.98
N MET A 199 -12.79 -27.35 6.93
CA MET A 199 -11.89 -26.22 6.86
C MET A 199 -10.43 -26.64 7.05
N PHE A 200 -10.15 -27.58 7.94
CA PHE A 200 -8.81 -28.12 8.14
C PHE A 200 -8.36 -28.96 6.93
N THR A 201 -9.26 -29.73 6.32
CA THR A 201 -8.98 -30.49 5.08
C THR A 201 -8.68 -29.53 3.91
N PHE A 202 -9.44 -28.43 3.80
CA PHE A 202 -9.12 -27.35 2.87
C PHE A 202 -7.71 -26.77 3.14
N ALA A 203 -7.38 -26.53 4.40
CA ALA A 203 -6.07 -26.02 4.81
C ALA A 203 -4.90 -26.93 4.44
N ILE A 204 -5.09 -28.25 4.52
CA ILE A 204 -4.10 -29.26 4.10
C ILE A 204 -3.89 -29.25 2.59
N PHE A 205 -4.98 -29.05 1.81
CA PHE A 205 -4.91 -29.09 0.35
C PHE A 205 -4.44 -27.77 -0.26
N PHE A 206 -4.86 -26.62 0.27
CA PHE A 206 -4.65 -25.31 -0.35
C PHE A 206 -3.20 -25.03 -0.79
N PRO A 207 -2.15 -25.36 0.00
CA PRO A 207 -0.78 -25.16 -0.41
C PRO A 207 -0.38 -25.90 -1.70
N ALA A 208 -1.11 -26.95 -2.09
CA ALA A 208 -0.87 -27.69 -3.34
C ALA A 208 -1.03 -26.83 -4.61
N VAL A 209 -1.93 -25.84 -4.57
CA VAL A 209 -2.23 -24.97 -5.71
C VAL A 209 -1.47 -23.64 -5.67
N THR A 210 -0.58 -23.44 -4.68
CA THR A 210 0.25 -22.23 -4.54
C THR A 210 1.57 -22.43 -5.29
N GLY A 211 1.73 -21.93 -6.47
CA GLY A 211 3.00 -22.10 -7.24
C GLY A 211 3.22 -21.00 -8.27
N ILE A 212 2.22 -20.11 -8.42
CA ILE A 212 2.23 -19.10 -9.49
C ILE A 212 3.37 -18.06 -9.37
N LEU A 213 3.90 -17.84 -8.17
CA LEU A 213 4.98 -16.87 -7.96
C LEU A 213 6.32 -17.34 -8.52
N THR A 214 6.53 -18.64 -8.71
CA THR A 214 7.80 -19.18 -9.22
C THR A 214 8.10 -18.66 -10.62
N GLY A 215 7.12 -18.77 -11.55
CA GLY A 215 7.27 -18.23 -12.89
C GLY A 215 7.34 -16.70 -12.92
N LEU A 216 6.63 -16.01 -12.01
CA LEU A 216 6.68 -14.57 -11.89
C LEU A 216 8.04 -14.08 -11.40
N SER A 217 8.70 -14.79 -10.48
CA SER A 217 10.01 -14.42 -9.93
C SER A 217 11.12 -14.39 -10.99
N LEU A 218 10.96 -15.14 -12.08
CA LEU A 218 11.87 -15.15 -13.22
C LEU A 218 11.62 -14.02 -14.23
N SER A 219 10.75 -13.07 -13.91
CA SER A 219 10.35 -11.97 -14.81
C SER A 219 11.50 -11.21 -15.45
N GLY A 220 12.61 -11.01 -14.70
CA GLY A 220 13.83 -10.37 -15.20
C GLY A 220 14.56 -11.15 -16.29
N ASP A 221 14.34 -12.48 -16.38
CA ASP A 221 15.01 -13.38 -17.31
C ASP A 221 14.14 -13.77 -18.52
N LEU A 222 12.92 -13.22 -18.63
CA LEU A 222 12.01 -13.50 -19.73
C LEU A 222 12.30 -12.61 -20.95
N GLU A 223 12.01 -13.15 -22.16
CA GLU A 223 12.11 -12.39 -23.42
C GLU A 223 11.06 -11.27 -23.47
N ASP A 224 9.80 -11.59 -23.20
CA ASP A 224 8.69 -10.65 -23.06
C ASP A 224 7.83 -11.03 -21.84
N PRO A 225 8.12 -10.43 -20.66
CA PRO A 225 7.35 -10.68 -19.45
C PRO A 225 5.86 -10.40 -19.60
N SER A 226 5.49 -9.39 -20.39
CA SER A 226 4.09 -8.97 -20.57
C SER A 226 3.20 -10.00 -21.26
N THR A 227 3.78 -10.89 -22.04
CA THR A 227 3.07 -11.99 -22.70
C THR A 227 3.37 -13.34 -22.04
N ALA A 228 4.60 -13.53 -21.56
CA ALA A 228 5.03 -14.80 -21.00
C ALA A 228 4.36 -15.10 -19.65
N ILE A 229 4.28 -14.10 -18.76
CA ILE A 229 3.69 -14.28 -17.42
C ILE A 229 2.21 -14.66 -17.51
N PRO A 230 1.34 -13.92 -18.22
CA PRO A 230 -0.08 -14.26 -18.29
C PRO A 230 -0.32 -15.63 -18.94
N ARG A 231 0.29 -15.87 -20.10
CA ARG A 231 0.08 -17.12 -20.83
C ARG A 231 0.61 -18.34 -20.08
N GLY A 232 1.81 -18.24 -19.55
CA GLY A 232 2.45 -19.34 -18.84
C GLY A 232 1.78 -19.66 -17.51
N ALA A 233 1.47 -18.63 -16.70
CA ALA A 233 0.86 -18.81 -15.39
C ALA A 233 -0.57 -19.32 -15.49
N LEU A 234 -1.43 -18.70 -16.34
CA LEU A 234 -2.81 -19.15 -16.52
C LEU A 234 -2.90 -20.55 -17.09
N ALA A 235 -2.03 -20.89 -18.07
CA ALA A 235 -1.98 -22.23 -18.63
C ALA A 235 -1.54 -23.26 -17.58
N ALA A 236 -0.52 -22.95 -16.75
CA ALA A 236 -0.06 -23.84 -15.70
C ALA A 236 -1.13 -24.09 -14.63
N VAL A 237 -1.84 -23.03 -14.20
CA VAL A 237 -2.94 -23.16 -13.23
C VAL A 237 -4.08 -23.98 -13.81
N LEU A 238 -4.43 -23.76 -15.08
CA LEU A 238 -5.51 -24.50 -15.73
C LEU A 238 -5.16 -25.99 -15.88
N VAL A 239 -3.96 -26.31 -16.35
CA VAL A 239 -3.49 -27.71 -16.46
C VAL A 239 -3.42 -28.36 -15.09
N GLY A 240 -2.86 -27.68 -14.08
CA GLY A 240 -2.84 -28.15 -12.70
C GLY A 240 -4.25 -28.41 -12.14
N ALA A 241 -5.20 -27.50 -12.39
CA ALA A 241 -6.60 -27.68 -11.98
C ALA A 241 -7.25 -28.91 -12.63
N VAL A 242 -7.01 -29.14 -13.92
CA VAL A 242 -7.53 -30.33 -14.61
C VAL A 242 -6.97 -31.60 -13.99
N VAL A 243 -5.66 -31.65 -13.70
CA VAL A 243 -5.02 -32.80 -13.06
C VAL A 243 -5.60 -33.03 -11.66
N TYR A 244 -5.69 -31.98 -10.83
CA TYR A 244 -6.22 -32.09 -9.46
C TYR A 244 -7.71 -32.44 -9.41
N LEU A 245 -8.52 -32.02 -10.37
CA LEU A 245 -9.93 -32.40 -10.43
C LEU A 245 -10.12 -33.83 -10.97
N ALA A 246 -9.20 -34.34 -11.78
CA ALA A 246 -9.24 -35.71 -12.29
C ALA A 246 -8.78 -36.76 -11.25
N LEU A 247 -7.70 -36.47 -10.52
CA LEU A 247 -7.06 -37.44 -9.60
C LEU A 247 -7.99 -38.01 -8.51
N PRO A 248 -8.91 -37.26 -7.90
CA PRO A 248 -9.85 -37.81 -6.91
C PRO A 248 -10.72 -38.96 -7.41
N PHE A 249 -11.09 -38.98 -8.70
CA PHE A 249 -11.84 -40.07 -9.28
C PHE A 249 -11.03 -41.38 -9.29
N PHE A 250 -9.74 -41.31 -9.59
CA PHE A 250 -8.87 -42.47 -9.59
C PHE A 250 -8.56 -42.95 -8.17
N LEU A 251 -8.28 -42.03 -7.24
CA LEU A 251 -8.02 -42.35 -5.84
C LEU A 251 -9.26 -42.97 -5.17
N ALA A 252 -10.45 -42.43 -5.45
CA ALA A 252 -11.70 -42.92 -4.87
C ALA A 252 -12.07 -44.31 -5.34
N ASN A 253 -11.67 -44.71 -6.55
CA ASN A 253 -11.90 -46.07 -7.08
C ASN A 253 -10.75 -47.01 -6.72
N GLY A 254 -9.53 -46.50 -6.48
CA GLY A 254 -8.35 -47.34 -6.27
C GLY A 254 -8.12 -47.82 -4.84
N ALA A 255 -8.72 -47.18 -3.82
CA ALA A 255 -8.52 -47.56 -2.42
C ALA A 255 -9.71 -47.20 -1.52
N SER A 256 -9.77 -47.85 -0.32
CA SER A 256 -10.78 -47.53 0.69
C SER A 256 -10.55 -46.16 1.32
N ALA A 257 -11.63 -45.56 1.88
CA ALA A 257 -11.51 -44.28 2.58
C ALA A 257 -10.54 -44.32 3.79
N GLU A 258 -10.42 -45.48 4.43
CA GLU A 258 -9.50 -45.69 5.56
C GLU A 258 -8.03 -45.75 5.09
N ASP A 259 -7.73 -46.51 4.04
CA ASP A 259 -6.39 -46.59 3.46
C ASP A 259 -5.94 -45.22 2.94
N LEU A 260 -6.83 -44.47 2.28
CA LEU A 260 -6.54 -43.12 1.78
C LEU A 260 -6.20 -42.12 2.91
N ARG A 261 -6.79 -42.30 4.12
CA ARG A 261 -6.47 -41.45 5.27
C ARG A 261 -5.17 -41.82 5.95
N SER A 262 -4.97 -43.14 6.16
CA SER A 262 -3.88 -43.64 7.01
C SER A 262 -2.55 -43.78 6.27
N ASP A 263 -2.59 -44.07 4.96
CA ASP A 263 -1.37 -44.30 4.17
C ASP A 263 -1.01 -43.11 3.26
N SER A 264 0.01 -42.36 3.66
CA SER A 264 0.53 -41.24 2.85
C SER A 264 1.18 -41.66 1.54
N LEU A 265 1.56 -42.94 1.38
CA LEU A 265 2.15 -43.51 0.17
C LEU A 265 1.15 -44.37 -0.63
N ILE A 266 -0.14 -44.17 -0.44
CA ILE A 266 -1.22 -44.95 -1.07
C ILE A 266 -1.06 -45.07 -2.60
N TRP A 267 -0.47 -44.06 -3.25
CA TRP A 267 -0.19 -44.08 -4.68
C TRP A 267 0.66 -45.27 -5.11
N THR A 268 1.61 -45.70 -4.29
CA THR A 268 2.46 -46.89 -4.58
C THR A 268 1.67 -48.18 -4.57
N LYS A 269 0.57 -48.24 -3.82
CA LYS A 269 -0.30 -49.43 -3.76
C LYS A 269 -1.29 -49.47 -4.93
N ILE A 270 -1.76 -48.30 -5.38
CA ILE A 270 -2.75 -48.20 -6.45
C ILE A 270 -2.08 -48.28 -7.83
N ALA A 271 -0.89 -47.68 -8.01
CA ALA A 271 -0.24 -47.56 -9.31
C ALA A 271 0.08 -48.91 -9.96
N ALA A 272 -0.15 -49.03 -11.25
CA ALA A 272 0.21 -50.24 -12.03
C ALA A 272 1.70 -50.60 -11.92
N VAL A 273 2.55 -49.59 -11.78
CA VAL A 273 4.00 -49.76 -11.61
C VAL A 273 4.44 -48.94 -10.40
N SER A 274 4.39 -49.58 -9.21
CA SER A 274 4.63 -48.95 -7.90
C SER A 274 5.95 -48.16 -7.81
N TRP A 275 7.03 -48.69 -8.33
CA TRP A 275 8.36 -48.06 -8.23
C TRP A 275 8.48 -46.75 -9.02
N LEU A 276 7.61 -46.48 -10.02
CA LEU A 276 7.61 -45.26 -10.80
C LEU A 276 7.03 -44.05 -10.00
N VAL A 277 6.29 -44.30 -8.94
CA VAL A 277 5.71 -43.25 -8.10
C VAL A 277 6.79 -42.49 -7.34
N MET A 278 7.82 -43.21 -6.81
CA MET A 278 8.87 -42.60 -6.00
C MET A 278 9.73 -41.60 -6.79
N PRO A 279 10.31 -41.94 -7.98
CA PRO A 279 11.03 -40.96 -8.80
C PRO A 279 10.17 -39.76 -9.20
N GLY A 280 8.89 -39.96 -9.49
CA GLY A 280 7.94 -38.87 -9.79
C GLY A 280 7.80 -37.92 -8.60
N MET A 281 7.57 -38.45 -7.40
CA MET A 281 7.46 -37.69 -6.16
C MET A 281 8.77 -36.96 -5.83
N TRP A 282 9.92 -37.63 -5.87
CA TRP A 282 11.22 -37.01 -5.60
C TRP A 282 11.55 -35.91 -6.60
N GLY A 283 11.23 -36.14 -7.88
CA GLY A 283 11.34 -35.12 -8.91
C GLY A 283 10.49 -33.90 -8.61
N ALA A 284 9.23 -34.09 -8.22
CA ALA A 284 8.31 -33.00 -7.87
C ALA A 284 8.85 -32.15 -6.71
N VAL A 285 9.34 -32.78 -5.64
CA VAL A 285 9.93 -32.07 -4.49
C VAL A 285 11.19 -31.31 -4.89
N LEU A 286 12.08 -31.97 -5.65
CA LEU A 286 13.34 -31.37 -6.10
C LEU A 286 13.10 -30.18 -7.04
N SER A 287 12.11 -30.28 -7.94
CA SER A 287 11.71 -29.19 -8.82
C SER A 287 11.18 -27.98 -8.04
N SER A 288 10.39 -28.23 -7.00
CA SER A 288 9.89 -27.16 -6.12
C SER A 288 11.02 -26.47 -5.36
N ALA A 289 12.03 -27.25 -4.91
CA ALA A 289 13.24 -26.71 -4.28
C ALA A 289 14.04 -25.82 -5.25
N PHE A 290 14.21 -26.26 -6.52
CA PHE A 290 14.84 -25.46 -7.55
C PHE A 290 14.06 -24.16 -7.82
N GLY A 291 12.74 -24.25 -7.94
CA GLY A 291 11.88 -23.07 -8.14
C GLY A 291 12.04 -22.04 -7.03
N ALA A 292 12.04 -22.48 -5.76
CA ALA A 292 12.25 -21.61 -4.62
C ALA A 292 13.65 -20.99 -4.59
N MET A 293 14.70 -21.80 -4.88
CA MET A 293 16.09 -21.32 -4.91
C MET A 293 16.38 -20.39 -6.09
N LEU A 294 15.65 -20.47 -7.18
CA LEU A 294 15.76 -19.50 -8.28
C LEU A 294 15.01 -18.19 -7.95
N SER A 295 13.93 -18.26 -7.17
CA SER A 295 13.08 -17.13 -6.84
C SER A 295 13.67 -16.23 -5.75
N ALA A 296 14.18 -16.81 -4.67
CA ALA A 296 14.65 -16.08 -3.50
C ALA A 296 15.77 -15.07 -3.80
N PRO A 297 16.84 -15.41 -4.51
CA PRO A 297 17.91 -14.46 -4.82
C PRO A 297 17.43 -13.27 -5.66
N ARG A 298 16.48 -13.49 -6.56
CA ARG A 298 15.90 -12.42 -7.40
C ARG A 298 15.03 -11.46 -6.62
N THR A 299 14.29 -11.97 -5.64
CA THR A 299 13.53 -11.13 -4.71
C THR A 299 14.46 -10.30 -3.84
N LEU A 300 15.55 -10.90 -3.30
CA LEU A 300 16.56 -10.18 -2.52
C LEU A 300 17.30 -9.13 -3.36
N GLN A 301 17.66 -9.47 -4.60
CA GLN A 301 18.26 -8.54 -5.55
C GLN A 301 17.38 -7.31 -5.79
N ALA A 302 16.09 -7.52 -6.00
CA ALA A 302 15.14 -6.42 -6.22
C ALA A 302 14.99 -5.53 -4.97
N LEU A 303 14.91 -6.14 -3.78
CA LEU A 303 14.90 -5.41 -2.50
C LEU A 303 16.18 -4.57 -2.33
N ALA A 304 17.34 -5.10 -2.70
CA ALA A 304 18.62 -4.40 -2.63
C ALA A 304 18.71 -3.26 -3.65
N THR A 305 18.20 -3.45 -4.86
CA THR A 305 18.12 -2.41 -5.89
C THR A 305 17.30 -1.21 -5.42
N ASP A 306 16.24 -1.47 -4.66
CA ASP A 306 15.37 -0.44 -4.06
C ASP A 306 15.87 0.04 -2.67
N LYS A 307 17.12 -0.30 -2.28
CA LYS A 307 17.76 0.11 -1.01
C LYS A 307 17.04 -0.39 0.27
N LEU A 308 16.22 -1.42 0.16
CA LEU A 308 15.58 -2.08 1.30
C LEU A 308 16.44 -3.22 1.88
N ALA A 309 17.48 -3.63 1.16
CA ALA A 309 18.54 -4.56 1.60
C ALA A 309 19.90 -3.99 1.22
N PRO A 310 21.03 -4.53 1.78
CA PRO A 310 22.37 -4.07 1.46
C PRO A 310 22.67 -4.12 -0.05
N GLU A 311 23.28 -3.08 -0.59
CA GLU A 311 23.53 -2.89 -2.04
C GLU A 311 24.33 -4.04 -2.68
N ARG A 312 25.20 -4.71 -1.94
CA ARG A 312 25.96 -5.90 -2.40
C ARG A 312 25.08 -7.03 -2.95
N PHE A 313 23.81 -7.10 -2.54
CA PHE A 313 22.86 -8.09 -3.03
C PHE A 313 22.20 -7.69 -4.36
N ALA A 314 22.34 -6.44 -4.79
CA ALA A 314 21.90 -5.99 -6.10
C ALA A 314 22.87 -6.37 -7.22
N GLU A 315 24.12 -6.68 -6.88
CA GLU A 315 25.16 -6.99 -7.84
C GLU A 315 24.89 -8.31 -8.56
N THR A 316 25.12 -8.31 -9.87
CA THR A 316 25.06 -9.49 -10.73
C THR A 316 26.42 -9.81 -11.31
N GLU A 317 26.68 -11.06 -11.55
CA GLU A 317 27.90 -11.49 -12.24
C GLU A 317 27.93 -10.99 -13.68
N LYS A 318 29.03 -10.41 -14.11
CA LYS A 318 29.14 -9.75 -15.41
C LYS A 318 28.98 -10.68 -16.62
N GLU A 319 29.34 -11.96 -16.46
CA GLU A 319 29.30 -12.95 -17.55
C GLU A 319 27.94 -13.63 -17.68
N THR A 320 27.30 -13.96 -16.56
CA THR A 320 26.06 -14.75 -16.51
C THR A 320 24.82 -13.91 -16.25
N GLY A 321 24.96 -12.73 -15.64
CA GLY A 321 23.86 -11.89 -15.17
C GLY A 321 23.18 -12.44 -13.91
N GLU A 322 23.72 -13.50 -13.29
CA GLU A 322 23.12 -14.14 -12.12
C GLU A 322 23.44 -13.39 -10.82
N PRO A 323 22.51 -13.29 -9.87
CA PRO A 323 22.75 -12.65 -8.58
C PRO A 323 23.43 -13.62 -7.58
N LEU A 324 24.68 -14.00 -7.84
CA LEU A 324 25.39 -15.04 -7.09
C LEU A 324 25.54 -14.71 -5.60
N THR A 325 25.82 -13.45 -5.25
CA THR A 325 25.92 -13.01 -3.84
C THR A 325 24.61 -13.28 -3.10
N SER A 326 23.49 -12.92 -3.70
CA SER A 326 22.15 -13.18 -3.16
C SER A 326 21.82 -14.67 -3.12
N LEU A 327 22.29 -15.46 -4.10
CA LEU A 327 22.10 -16.90 -4.16
C LEU A 327 22.85 -17.61 -3.01
N TYR A 328 24.13 -17.31 -2.83
CA TYR A 328 24.91 -17.92 -1.74
C TYR A 328 24.40 -17.52 -0.36
N PHE A 329 23.99 -16.29 -0.19
CA PHE A 329 23.37 -15.83 1.06
C PHE A 329 22.06 -16.57 1.34
N SER A 330 21.21 -16.72 0.33
CA SER A 330 19.94 -17.48 0.44
C SER A 330 20.21 -18.96 0.74
N GLY A 331 21.23 -19.55 0.12
CA GLY A 331 21.66 -20.92 0.38
C GLY A 331 22.20 -21.12 1.81
N ALA A 332 23.01 -20.18 2.30
CA ALA A 332 23.52 -20.22 3.67
C ALA A 332 22.36 -20.09 4.70
N LEU A 333 21.39 -19.22 4.42
CA LEU A 333 20.22 -19.05 5.29
C LEU A 333 19.32 -20.29 5.26
N ALA A 334 19.15 -20.94 4.10
CA ALA A 334 18.43 -22.22 3.99
C ALA A 334 19.14 -23.34 4.78
N LEU A 335 20.47 -23.43 4.70
CA LEU A 335 21.26 -24.38 5.50
C LEU A 335 21.15 -24.11 6.99
N PHE A 336 21.18 -22.84 7.41
CA PHE A 336 20.96 -22.47 8.79
C PHE A 336 19.57 -22.91 9.27
N ALA A 337 18.55 -22.74 8.44
CA ALA A 337 17.19 -23.18 8.75
C ALA A 337 17.07 -24.72 8.87
N VAL A 338 17.89 -25.50 8.13
CA VAL A 338 17.99 -26.96 8.32
C VAL A 338 18.42 -27.30 9.74
N LEU A 339 19.32 -26.52 10.36
CA LEU A 339 19.81 -26.78 11.71
C LEU A 339 18.77 -26.49 12.81
N LEU A 340 17.74 -25.68 12.54
CA LEU A 340 16.70 -25.34 13.52
C LEU A 340 15.69 -26.45 13.78
N GLY A 341 15.53 -27.40 12.87
CA GLY A 341 14.87 -28.69 13.09
C GLY A 341 13.36 -28.72 13.21
N ASP A 342 12.67 -27.61 13.46
CA ASP A 342 11.20 -27.58 13.60
C ASP A 342 10.49 -27.19 12.28
N LEU A 343 10.22 -28.22 11.49
CA LEU A 343 9.66 -28.07 10.14
C LEU A 343 8.21 -27.62 10.13
N ASN A 344 7.41 -28.02 11.13
CA ASN A 344 5.98 -27.75 11.13
C ASN A 344 5.67 -26.27 11.45
N ALA A 345 6.42 -25.69 12.39
CA ALA A 345 6.29 -24.26 12.69
C ALA A 345 6.68 -23.40 11.49
N VAL A 346 7.77 -23.77 10.80
CA VAL A 346 8.27 -23.08 9.60
C VAL A 346 7.25 -23.17 8.45
N ALA A 347 6.64 -24.33 8.21
CA ALA A 347 5.68 -24.55 7.14
C ALA A 347 4.45 -23.64 7.24
N ASN A 348 3.93 -23.46 8.45
CA ASN A 348 2.76 -22.60 8.69
C ASN A 348 3.09 -21.11 8.36
N VAL A 349 4.24 -20.61 8.84
CA VAL A 349 4.67 -19.23 8.62
C VAL A 349 4.93 -18.98 7.13
N VAL A 350 5.62 -19.90 6.46
CA VAL A 350 5.90 -19.84 5.01
C VAL A 350 4.60 -19.73 4.22
N THR A 351 3.61 -20.57 4.53
CA THR A 351 2.32 -20.54 3.84
C THR A 351 1.58 -19.22 4.05
N MET A 352 1.63 -18.64 5.25
CA MET A 352 1.02 -17.34 5.53
C MET A 352 1.63 -16.24 4.66
N PHE A 353 2.96 -16.14 4.56
CA PHE A 353 3.61 -15.10 3.76
C PHE A 353 3.39 -15.28 2.25
N PHE A 354 3.23 -16.50 1.75
CA PHE A 354 2.79 -16.68 0.36
C PHE A 354 1.36 -16.19 0.16
N LEU A 355 0.46 -16.51 1.08
CA LEU A 355 -0.94 -16.09 1.00
C LEU A 355 -1.13 -14.58 1.15
N THR A 356 -0.35 -13.91 2.03
CA THR A 356 -0.37 -12.44 2.11
C THR A 356 0.11 -11.81 0.81
N THR A 357 1.14 -12.39 0.17
CA THR A 357 1.58 -11.94 -1.16
C THR A 357 0.50 -12.10 -2.22
N TYR A 358 -0.24 -13.22 -2.22
CA TYR A 358 -1.37 -13.43 -3.12
C TYR A 358 -2.50 -12.43 -2.84
N GLY A 359 -2.82 -12.24 -1.55
CA GLY A 359 -3.75 -11.20 -1.12
C GLY A 359 -3.32 -9.82 -1.59
N ALA A 360 -2.06 -9.46 -1.40
CA ALA A 360 -1.52 -8.18 -1.84
C ALA A 360 -1.63 -7.98 -3.36
N LEU A 361 -1.28 -8.98 -4.18
CA LEU A 361 -1.45 -8.91 -5.65
C LEU A 361 -2.91 -8.70 -6.05
N ASN A 362 -3.84 -9.42 -5.42
CA ASN A 362 -5.27 -9.24 -5.65
C ASN A 362 -5.76 -7.86 -5.17
N GLY A 363 -5.32 -7.41 -3.99
CA GLY A 363 -5.66 -6.10 -3.44
C GLY A 363 -5.15 -4.95 -4.31
N VAL A 364 -3.91 -5.04 -4.77
CA VAL A 364 -3.31 -4.07 -5.70
C VAL A 364 -4.10 -4.00 -7.01
N ALA A 365 -4.39 -5.14 -7.64
CA ALA A 365 -5.15 -5.18 -8.89
C ALA A 365 -6.59 -4.64 -8.72
N CYS A 366 -7.23 -4.92 -7.57
CA CYS A 366 -8.53 -4.38 -7.21
C CYS A 366 -8.49 -2.86 -7.10
N LEU A 367 -7.56 -2.31 -6.34
CA LEU A 367 -7.44 -0.88 -6.09
C LEU A 367 -7.05 -0.10 -7.36
N GLU A 368 -6.08 -0.58 -8.14
CA GLU A 368 -5.72 0.00 -9.44
C GLU A 368 -6.92 0.07 -10.39
N SER A 369 -7.70 -1.02 -10.45
CA SER A 369 -8.91 -1.06 -11.27
C SER A 369 -10.03 -0.13 -10.77
N LEU A 370 -10.13 0.11 -9.45
CA LEU A 370 -11.10 1.04 -8.84
C LEU A 370 -10.71 2.50 -9.03
N ILE A 371 -9.42 2.82 -8.89
CA ILE A 371 -8.90 4.17 -9.07
C ILE A 371 -9.11 4.63 -10.51
N GLY A 372 -8.96 3.73 -11.48
CA GLY A 372 -9.13 4.04 -12.89
C GLY A 372 -8.14 5.10 -13.39
N ASP A 373 -6.90 5.07 -12.87
CA ASP A 373 -5.83 5.97 -13.28
C ASP A 373 -5.61 5.88 -14.80
N PRO A 374 -5.47 7.00 -15.54
CA PRO A 374 -5.17 6.98 -16.97
C PRO A 374 -3.89 6.23 -17.35
N SER A 375 -2.97 6.05 -16.42
CA SER A 375 -1.75 5.24 -16.59
C SER A 375 -2.00 3.74 -16.51
N PHE A 376 -3.10 3.31 -15.86
CA PHE A 376 -3.47 1.90 -15.73
C PHE A 376 -4.19 1.39 -16.98
N ARG A 377 -3.42 0.80 -17.92
CA ARG A 377 -3.89 0.30 -19.23
C ARG A 377 -3.48 -1.15 -19.48
N PRO A 378 -3.90 -2.10 -18.63
CA PRO A 378 -3.52 -3.49 -18.81
C PRO A 378 -4.11 -4.08 -20.09
N ARG A 379 -3.36 -5.00 -20.73
CA ARG A 379 -3.87 -5.77 -21.89
C ARG A 379 -4.94 -6.77 -21.47
N ILE A 380 -4.79 -7.38 -20.28
CA ILE A 380 -5.77 -8.28 -19.67
C ILE A 380 -6.48 -7.48 -18.57
N ARG A 381 -7.77 -7.24 -18.77
CA ARG A 381 -8.59 -6.49 -17.81
C ARG A 381 -9.44 -7.44 -16.99
N VAL A 382 -9.26 -7.38 -15.67
CA VAL A 382 -10.08 -8.11 -14.71
C VAL A 382 -10.95 -7.10 -13.95
N ALA A 383 -12.22 -7.40 -13.78
CA ALA A 383 -13.11 -6.55 -13.02
C ALA A 383 -12.64 -6.48 -11.56
N TRP A 384 -12.68 -5.29 -10.96
CA TRP A 384 -12.20 -5.04 -9.61
C TRP A 384 -12.79 -5.99 -8.56
N TRP A 385 -14.07 -6.35 -8.69
CA TRP A 385 -14.76 -7.25 -7.75
C TRP A 385 -14.23 -8.70 -7.82
N VAL A 386 -13.72 -9.16 -8.98
CA VAL A 386 -13.06 -10.47 -9.09
C VAL A 386 -11.78 -10.49 -8.28
N SER A 387 -10.95 -9.46 -8.43
CA SER A 387 -9.73 -9.33 -7.63
C SER A 387 -10.05 -9.15 -6.14
N LEU A 388 -11.16 -8.48 -5.78
CA LEU A 388 -11.62 -8.38 -4.40
C LEU A 388 -12.00 -9.76 -3.82
N ILE A 389 -12.68 -10.61 -4.60
CA ILE A 389 -12.98 -11.99 -4.18
C ILE A 389 -11.68 -12.76 -3.94
N GLY A 390 -10.68 -12.61 -4.80
CA GLY A 390 -9.35 -13.21 -4.61
C GLY A 390 -8.67 -12.74 -3.34
N PHE A 391 -8.70 -11.42 -3.07
CA PHE A 391 -8.16 -10.82 -1.85
C PHE A 391 -8.81 -11.41 -0.60
N VAL A 392 -10.14 -11.36 -0.51
CA VAL A 392 -10.90 -11.93 0.62
C VAL A 392 -10.66 -13.43 0.74
N GLY A 393 -10.65 -14.16 -0.38
CA GLY A 393 -10.40 -15.60 -0.42
C GLY A 393 -9.03 -15.98 0.16
N CYS A 394 -7.97 -15.21 -0.11
CA CYS A 394 -6.67 -15.44 0.48
C CYS A 394 -6.69 -15.27 2.01
N PHE A 395 -7.33 -14.22 2.53
CA PHE A 395 -7.44 -14.01 3.97
C PHE A 395 -8.30 -15.07 4.66
N VAL A 396 -9.40 -15.48 4.03
CA VAL A 396 -10.23 -16.60 4.51
C VAL A 396 -9.39 -17.89 4.58
N ALA A 397 -8.60 -18.18 3.55
CA ALA A 397 -7.72 -19.33 3.52
C ALA A 397 -6.64 -19.26 4.63
N MET A 398 -6.01 -18.10 4.83
CA MET A 398 -5.03 -17.90 5.91
C MET A 398 -5.63 -18.17 7.28
N PHE A 399 -6.81 -17.60 7.53
CA PHE A 399 -7.51 -17.78 8.80
C PHE A 399 -7.96 -19.22 9.00
N ALA A 400 -8.38 -19.91 7.92
CA ALA A 400 -8.76 -21.31 7.92
C ALA A 400 -7.59 -22.25 8.24
N ILE A 401 -6.41 -21.95 7.71
CA ILE A 401 -5.19 -22.77 7.91
C ILE A 401 -4.73 -22.67 9.37
N ASN A 402 -4.44 -21.46 9.82
CA ASN A 402 -3.99 -21.22 11.20
C ASN A 402 -4.22 -19.75 11.59
N PRO A 403 -5.24 -19.44 12.41
CA PRO A 403 -5.53 -18.08 12.84
C PRO A 403 -4.35 -17.41 13.57
N GLY A 404 -3.63 -18.14 14.42
CA GLY A 404 -2.49 -17.61 15.17
C GLY A 404 -1.33 -17.22 14.25
N ALA A 405 -0.99 -18.07 13.28
CA ALA A 405 0.04 -17.79 12.27
C ALA A 405 -0.39 -16.64 11.34
N CYS A 406 -1.68 -16.53 11.03
CA CYS A 406 -2.24 -15.42 10.25
C CYS A 406 -2.01 -14.08 10.97
N PHE A 407 -2.40 -13.96 12.24
CA PHE A 407 -2.18 -12.74 13.02
C PHE A 407 -0.69 -12.42 13.18
N LEU A 408 0.16 -13.44 13.40
CA LEU A 408 1.60 -13.24 13.50
C LEU A 408 2.18 -12.68 12.20
N ALA A 409 1.82 -13.25 11.05
CA ALA A 409 2.26 -12.77 9.74
C ALA A 409 1.83 -11.32 9.50
N MET A 410 0.56 -10.99 9.75
CA MET A 410 0.06 -9.62 9.63
C MET A 410 0.77 -8.64 10.58
N MET A 411 1.08 -9.05 11.82
CA MET A 411 1.84 -8.23 12.77
C MET A 411 3.28 -7.98 12.30
N VAL A 412 3.95 -9.00 11.76
CA VAL A 412 5.30 -8.87 11.20
C VAL A 412 5.29 -7.91 10.02
N GLU A 413 4.36 -8.06 9.08
CA GLU A 413 4.22 -7.20 7.92
C GLU A 413 3.88 -5.75 8.31
N ALA A 414 2.96 -5.54 9.25
CA ALA A 414 2.64 -4.22 9.80
C ALA A 414 3.84 -3.59 10.51
N GLY A 415 4.62 -4.37 11.25
CA GLY A 415 5.85 -3.90 11.91
C GLY A 415 6.92 -3.46 10.90
N ILE A 416 7.11 -4.22 9.82
CA ILE A 416 8.02 -3.87 8.73
C ILE A 416 7.52 -2.60 8.03
N PHE A 417 6.24 -2.53 7.68
CA PHE A 417 5.63 -1.35 7.08
C PHE A 417 5.86 -0.09 7.94
N TYR A 418 5.57 -0.17 9.25
CA TYR A 418 5.79 0.93 10.16
C TYR A 418 7.27 1.34 10.26
N GLY A 419 8.19 0.37 10.28
CA GLY A 419 9.63 0.64 10.27
C GLY A 419 10.10 1.33 8.99
N LEU A 420 9.56 0.91 7.84
CA LEU A 420 9.90 1.49 6.54
C LEU A 420 9.26 2.87 6.34
N SER A 421 8.04 3.09 6.80
CA SER A 421 7.35 4.38 6.68
C SER A 421 7.99 5.51 7.51
N ARG A 422 8.82 5.17 8.49
CA ARG A 422 9.65 6.14 9.21
C ARG A 422 10.94 6.53 8.49
N ARG A 423 11.31 5.82 7.44
CA ARG A 423 12.44 6.16 6.59
C ARG A 423 11.90 6.98 5.42
N SER A 424 12.54 8.10 5.09
CA SER A 424 12.23 8.87 3.89
C SER A 424 12.71 8.08 2.66
N LEU A 425 11.90 7.15 2.18
CA LEU A 425 12.17 6.37 1.00
C LEU A 425 11.75 7.19 -0.23
N GLU A 426 12.70 7.62 -1.05
CA GLU A 426 12.43 8.33 -2.29
C GLU A 426 12.14 7.32 -3.40
N ALA A 427 10.89 7.26 -3.86
CA ALA A 427 10.53 6.55 -5.08
C ALA A 427 10.65 7.50 -6.28
N THR A 428 11.31 7.05 -7.34
CA THR A 428 11.46 7.83 -8.59
C THR A 428 10.25 7.72 -9.53
N TRP A 429 9.20 7.02 -9.09
CA TRP A 429 7.94 6.80 -9.83
C TRP A 429 6.74 7.19 -8.99
N GLY A 430 5.66 7.62 -9.66
CA GLY A 430 4.36 7.85 -9.02
C GLY A 430 3.73 6.54 -8.57
N ASP A 431 3.08 6.54 -7.41
CA ASP A 431 2.32 5.40 -6.89
C ASP A 431 0.81 5.64 -6.99
N ALA A 432 0.02 4.58 -6.87
CA ALA A 432 -1.44 4.64 -6.92
C ALA A 432 -2.07 5.30 -5.68
N ARG A 433 -1.30 5.60 -4.62
CA ARG A 433 -1.81 6.26 -3.40
C ARG A 433 -2.36 7.64 -3.69
N GLY A 434 -1.65 8.42 -4.53
CA GLY A 434 -2.12 9.74 -4.99
C GLY A 434 -3.44 9.64 -5.74
N GLY A 435 -3.59 8.66 -6.62
CA GLY A 435 -4.82 8.37 -7.35
C GLY A 435 -5.98 7.96 -6.43
N LEU A 436 -5.72 7.16 -5.40
CA LEU A 436 -6.71 6.77 -4.40
C LEU A 436 -7.22 7.98 -3.59
N LEU A 437 -6.29 8.81 -3.12
CA LEU A 437 -6.63 10.05 -2.40
C LEU A 437 -7.44 11.02 -3.29
N LEU A 438 -7.04 11.18 -4.55
CA LEU A 438 -7.76 12.02 -5.52
C LEU A 438 -9.17 11.48 -5.79
N THR A 439 -9.31 10.17 -5.97
CA THR A 439 -10.61 9.52 -6.18
C THR A 439 -11.52 9.67 -4.96
N GLY A 440 -10.96 9.49 -3.77
CA GLY A 440 -11.65 9.71 -2.49
C GLY A 440 -12.07 11.19 -2.32
N ALA A 441 -11.16 12.13 -2.56
CA ALA A 441 -11.43 13.56 -2.53
C ALA A 441 -12.52 13.95 -3.53
N ARG A 442 -12.44 13.46 -4.79
CA ARG A 442 -13.47 13.69 -5.80
C ARG A 442 -14.84 13.16 -5.36
N ALA A 443 -14.88 11.94 -4.82
CA ALA A 443 -16.13 11.35 -4.34
C ALA A 443 -16.74 12.15 -3.18
N ALA A 444 -15.91 12.63 -2.25
CA ALA A 444 -16.31 13.52 -1.16
C ALA A 444 -16.83 14.86 -1.68
N LEU A 445 -16.11 15.50 -2.60
CA LEU A 445 -16.52 16.77 -3.22
C LEU A 445 -17.83 16.65 -4.00
N MET A 446 -18.04 15.56 -4.73
CA MET A 446 -19.29 15.30 -5.45
C MET A 446 -20.47 15.15 -4.49
N ARG A 447 -20.27 14.55 -3.31
CA ARG A 447 -21.31 14.47 -2.28
C ARG A 447 -21.54 15.81 -1.59
N LEU A 448 -20.47 16.57 -1.33
CA LEU A 448 -20.55 17.89 -0.70
C LEU A 448 -21.29 18.91 -1.58
N ARG A 449 -21.18 18.81 -2.90
CA ARG A 449 -21.91 19.68 -3.85
C ARG A 449 -23.42 19.68 -3.60
N ASP A 450 -23.98 18.52 -3.23
CA ASP A 450 -25.40 18.33 -3.07
C ASP A 450 -25.89 18.59 -1.61
N VAL A 451 -24.94 18.85 -0.68
CA VAL A 451 -25.24 19.17 0.73
C VAL A 451 -25.55 20.66 0.87
N ARG A 452 -26.72 20.98 1.41
CA ARG A 452 -27.01 22.35 1.83
C ARG A 452 -26.26 22.66 3.12
N PHE A 453 -25.39 23.66 3.08
CA PHE A 453 -24.68 24.13 4.27
C PHE A 453 -25.67 24.87 5.18
N ASP A 454 -25.89 24.37 6.39
CA ASP A 454 -26.65 24.99 7.46
C ASP A 454 -25.69 25.76 8.38
N SER A 455 -26.19 26.77 9.08
CA SER A 455 -25.46 27.57 10.08
C SER A 455 -24.81 26.71 11.15
N ARG A 456 -25.36 25.53 11.47
CA ARG A 456 -24.75 24.54 12.38
C ARG A 456 -23.43 23.95 11.89
N ASN A 457 -23.26 23.88 10.56
CA ASN A 457 -22.08 23.29 9.91
C ASN A 457 -21.13 24.37 9.39
N TRP A 458 -21.40 25.64 9.70
CA TRP A 458 -20.55 26.74 9.28
C TRP A 458 -19.13 26.59 9.88
N ARG A 459 -18.15 26.69 9.03
CA ARG A 459 -16.72 26.69 9.38
C ARG A 459 -16.02 27.83 8.66
N PRO A 460 -15.04 28.46 9.28
CA PRO A 460 -14.28 29.50 8.60
C PRO A 460 -13.42 28.89 7.50
N HIS A 461 -13.69 29.23 6.26
CA HIS A 461 -12.81 29.00 5.12
C HIS A 461 -12.15 30.34 4.80
N ILE A 462 -10.89 30.49 5.25
CA ILE A 462 -10.21 31.78 5.28
C ILE A 462 -9.21 31.86 4.13
N LEU A 463 -9.34 32.94 3.36
CA LEU A 463 -8.41 33.31 2.31
C LEU A 463 -7.54 34.47 2.80
N VAL A 464 -6.24 34.25 2.92
CA VAL A 464 -5.27 35.24 3.38
C VAL A 464 -4.47 35.74 2.18
N PHE A 465 -4.47 37.04 1.94
CA PHE A 465 -3.66 37.64 0.89
C PHE A 465 -2.36 38.20 1.44
N SER A 466 -1.25 37.90 0.80
CA SER A 466 0.09 38.34 1.19
C SER A 466 0.97 38.65 -0.02
N SER A 467 1.77 39.70 0.08
CA SER A 467 2.87 39.97 -0.85
C SER A 467 4.23 39.48 -0.32
N ASN A 468 4.29 39.02 0.96
CA ASN A 468 5.48 38.49 1.58
C ASN A 468 5.09 37.58 2.75
N ILE A 469 5.26 36.27 2.54
CA ILE A 469 4.85 35.24 3.51
C ILE A 469 5.56 35.40 4.86
N ALA A 470 6.87 35.65 4.84
CA ALA A 470 7.65 35.78 6.08
C ALA A 470 7.13 36.89 7.00
N ARG A 471 6.72 38.03 6.43
CA ARG A 471 6.12 39.16 7.19
C ARG A 471 4.68 38.84 7.61
N SER A 472 3.99 37.98 6.88
CA SER A 472 2.56 37.67 7.10
C SER A 472 2.34 36.48 8.04
N ILE A 473 3.38 35.83 8.57
CA ILE A 473 3.26 34.71 9.52
C ILE A 473 2.32 35.02 10.68
N PRO A 474 2.31 36.22 11.32
CA PRO A 474 1.36 36.53 12.40
C PRO A 474 -0.09 36.55 11.95
N VAL A 475 -0.38 37.04 10.73
CA VAL A 475 -1.71 37.05 10.13
C VAL A 475 -2.17 35.62 9.81
N ILE A 476 -1.28 34.83 9.20
CA ILE A 476 -1.54 33.44 8.83
C ILE A 476 -1.81 32.59 10.06
N ARG A 477 -1.03 32.78 11.13
CA ARG A 477 -1.24 32.11 12.42
C ARG A 477 -2.57 32.48 13.07
N ALA A 478 -3.00 33.75 12.94
CA ALA A 478 -4.30 34.16 13.42
C ALA A 478 -5.43 33.47 12.60
N ALA A 479 -5.28 33.36 11.30
CA ALA A 479 -6.22 32.65 10.43
C ALA A 479 -6.30 31.15 10.79
N ASP A 480 -5.15 30.50 11.02
CA ASP A 480 -5.06 29.10 11.44
C ASP A 480 -5.74 28.87 12.81
N ASN A 481 -5.53 29.77 13.79
CA ASN A 481 -6.21 29.72 15.08
C ASN A 481 -7.74 29.80 14.96
N PHE A 482 -8.26 30.54 13.97
CA PHE A 482 -9.71 30.54 13.67
C PHE A 482 -10.14 29.25 12.95
N GLY A 483 -9.29 28.70 12.11
CA GLY A 483 -9.55 27.47 11.36
C GLY A 483 -9.61 26.21 12.24
N GLN A 484 -8.87 26.16 13.35
CA GLN A 484 -8.83 25.06 14.33
C GLN A 484 -8.56 23.67 13.71
N HIS A 485 -7.78 23.55 12.66
CA HIS A 485 -7.59 22.32 11.88
C HIS A 485 -8.92 21.70 11.34
N ARG A 486 -10.00 22.46 11.32
CA ARG A 486 -11.35 22.05 10.86
C ARG A 486 -11.88 22.89 9.72
N GLY A 487 -11.38 24.11 9.56
CA GLY A 487 -11.60 24.99 8.42
C GLY A 487 -10.51 24.84 7.37
N ILE A 488 -10.69 25.48 6.23
CA ILE A 488 -9.68 25.55 5.17
C ILE A 488 -9.04 26.94 5.25
N VAL A 489 -7.73 27.01 5.46
CA VAL A 489 -6.97 28.24 5.39
C VAL A 489 -6.10 28.20 4.16
N THR A 490 -6.31 29.14 3.23
CA THR A 490 -5.52 29.27 1.99
C THR A 490 -4.78 30.61 2.01
N VAL A 491 -3.48 30.56 1.83
CA VAL A 491 -2.63 31.75 1.69
C VAL A 491 -2.30 31.96 0.23
N CYS A 492 -2.75 33.08 -0.31
CA CYS A 492 -2.42 33.52 -1.66
C CYS A 492 -1.25 34.49 -1.63
N HIS A 493 -0.07 34.03 -2.05
CA HIS A 493 1.07 34.89 -2.28
C HIS A 493 0.89 35.59 -3.62
N LEU A 494 0.73 36.91 -3.59
CA LEU A 494 0.56 37.75 -4.77
C LEU A 494 1.90 38.38 -5.17
N ILE A 495 2.36 38.10 -6.37
CA ILE A 495 3.59 38.67 -6.95
C ILE A 495 3.18 39.56 -8.12
N GLU A 496 3.44 40.84 -8.00
CA GLU A 496 3.18 41.78 -9.09
C GLU A 496 4.29 41.67 -10.16
N GLY A 497 3.89 41.33 -11.41
CA GLY A 497 4.87 41.12 -12.49
C GLY A 497 4.27 40.54 -13.76
N GLY A 498 5.13 40.31 -14.76
CA GLY A 498 4.76 39.75 -16.05
C GLY A 498 5.14 38.27 -16.22
N GLU A 499 4.97 37.73 -17.44
CA GLU A 499 5.17 36.31 -17.78
C GLU A 499 6.53 35.74 -17.39
N ALA A 500 7.59 36.55 -17.34
CA ALA A 500 8.93 36.08 -16.94
C ALA A 500 9.03 35.54 -15.50
N ILE A 501 8.08 35.88 -14.62
CA ILE A 501 8.04 35.44 -13.22
C ILE A 501 7.23 34.14 -13.07
N LEU A 502 6.43 33.80 -14.08
CA LEU A 502 5.63 32.56 -14.06
C LEU A 502 6.51 31.30 -13.96
N ASP A 503 7.68 31.31 -14.62
CA ASP A 503 8.62 30.17 -14.59
C ASP A 503 9.21 29.90 -13.20
N ASP A 504 9.28 30.94 -12.33
CA ASP A 504 9.80 30.82 -10.96
C ASP A 504 8.70 30.54 -9.91
N SER A 505 7.44 30.52 -10.29
CA SER A 505 6.30 30.36 -9.36
C SER A 505 6.36 29.09 -8.52
N ASP A 506 6.75 27.96 -9.12
CA ASP A 506 6.93 26.67 -8.44
C ASP A 506 8.06 26.71 -7.41
N ARG A 507 9.12 27.46 -7.66
CA ARG A 507 10.23 27.64 -6.73
C ARG A 507 9.80 28.48 -5.54
N VAL A 508 9.04 29.53 -5.79
CA VAL A 508 8.49 30.39 -4.73
C VAL A 508 7.50 29.59 -3.86
N LEU A 509 6.62 28.80 -4.48
CA LEU A 509 5.64 27.96 -3.77
C LEU A 509 6.34 26.97 -2.82
N ARG A 510 7.43 26.34 -3.26
CA ARG A 510 8.21 25.45 -2.39
C ARG A 510 8.85 26.18 -1.22
N ALA A 511 9.45 27.33 -1.47
CA ALA A 511 10.07 28.16 -0.43
C ALA A 511 9.02 28.65 0.60
N ASP A 512 7.85 29.08 0.15
CA ASP A 512 6.75 29.51 1.01
C ASP A 512 6.22 28.36 1.85
N THR A 513 6.10 27.17 1.25
CA THR A 513 5.66 25.96 1.97
C THR A 513 6.66 25.56 3.05
N GLU A 514 7.95 25.67 2.79
CA GLU A 514 9.00 25.41 3.79
C GLU A 514 8.95 26.45 4.93
N LEU A 515 8.80 27.73 4.62
CA LEU A 515 8.65 28.80 5.60
C LEU A 515 7.47 28.59 6.53
N LEU A 516 6.33 28.14 5.99
CA LEU A 516 5.14 27.84 6.80
C LEU A 516 5.34 26.60 7.68
N ARG A 517 6.02 25.59 7.19
CA ARG A 517 6.42 24.40 7.99
C ARG A 517 7.33 24.76 9.13
N ASP A 518 8.35 25.57 8.89
CA ASP A 518 9.27 26.06 9.94
C ASP A 518 8.56 26.92 10.99
N ALA A 519 7.46 27.58 10.60
CA ALA A 519 6.60 28.33 11.49
C ALA A 519 5.54 27.47 12.24
N ASP A 520 5.54 26.13 12.07
CA ASP A 520 4.57 25.18 12.62
C ASP A 520 3.12 25.44 12.14
N LEU A 521 2.99 25.75 10.84
CA LEU A 521 1.70 26.02 10.16
C LEU A 521 1.45 24.96 9.06
N TRP A 522 1.35 23.68 9.48
CA TRP A 522 1.26 22.51 8.58
C TRP A 522 -0.07 22.38 7.84
N ASP A 523 -1.16 22.92 8.38
CA ASP A 523 -2.52 22.74 7.88
C ASP A 523 -2.97 23.88 6.95
N VAL A 524 -2.03 24.74 6.54
CA VAL A 524 -2.30 25.90 5.67
C VAL A 524 -1.96 25.56 4.23
N PHE A 525 -2.91 25.76 3.32
CA PHE A 525 -2.69 25.65 1.89
C PHE A 525 -2.03 26.92 1.34
N THR A 526 -1.12 26.77 0.41
CA THR A 526 -0.38 27.89 -0.18
C THR A 526 -0.58 27.91 -1.68
N GLU A 527 -0.87 29.08 -2.22
CA GLU A 527 -0.96 29.35 -3.66
C GLU A 527 -0.10 30.56 -4.01
N VAL A 528 0.60 30.51 -5.14
CA VAL A 528 1.36 31.64 -5.69
C VAL A 528 0.67 32.12 -6.95
N ASN A 529 0.33 33.40 -6.99
CA ASN A 529 -0.35 34.01 -8.12
C ASN A 529 0.46 35.22 -8.63
N VAL A 530 0.90 35.16 -9.88
CA VAL A 530 1.55 36.29 -10.56
C VAL A 530 0.48 37.14 -11.18
N VAL A 531 0.42 38.42 -10.83
CA VAL A 531 -0.68 39.33 -11.15
C VAL A 531 -0.17 40.69 -11.70
N ALA A 532 -0.94 41.27 -12.60
CA ALA A 532 -0.60 42.59 -13.15
C ALA A 532 -1.03 43.74 -12.20
N ASN A 533 -2.09 43.53 -11.40
CA ASN A 533 -2.59 44.47 -10.44
C ASN A 533 -3.14 43.75 -9.21
N VAL A 534 -2.58 44.04 -8.06
CA VAL A 534 -2.88 43.33 -6.80
C VAL A 534 -4.34 43.55 -6.37
N GLU A 535 -4.87 44.76 -6.46
CA GLU A 535 -6.24 45.08 -6.01
C GLU A 535 -7.31 44.34 -6.82
N GLN A 536 -7.14 44.31 -8.15
CA GLN A 536 -8.05 43.58 -9.02
C GLN A 536 -7.95 42.08 -8.85
N ALA A 537 -6.72 41.59 -8.66
CA ALA A 537 -6.44 40.17 -8.45
C ALA A 537 -7.08 39.64 -7.18
N ILE A 538 -7.02 40.37 -6.05
CA ILE A 538 -7.70 40.01 -4.80
C ILE A 538 -9.17 39.72 -5.03
N VAL A 539 -9.88 40.60 -5.74
CA VAL A 539 -11.32 40.46 -6.01
C VAL A 539 -11.57 39.23 -6.91
N THR A 540 -10.76 39.07 -7.96
CA THR A 540 -10.89 37.96 -8.92
C THR A 540 -10.63 36.63 -8.25
N ILE A 541 -9.58 36.53 -7.45
CA ILE A 541 -9.23 35.30 -6.73
C ILE A 541 -10.29 34.98 -5.67
N ALA A 542 -10.75 35.98 -4.89
CA ALA A 542 -11.82 35.77 -3.91
C ALA A 542 -13.14 35.31 -4.54
N GLN A 543 -13.43 35.74 -5.77
CA GLN A 543 -14.61 35.32 -6.53
C GLN A 543 -14.44 33.89 -7.07
N ALA A 544 -13.26 33.56 -7.60
CA ALA A 544 -12.96 32.27 -8.24
C ALA A 544 -12.60 31.15 -7.24
N ASN A 545 -12.18 31.51 -6.02
CA ASN A 545 -11.74 30.53 -5.02
C ASN A 545 -12.86 29.59 -4.60
N GLY A 546 -12.54 28.30 -4.58
CA GLY A 546 -13.42 27.24 -4.09
C GLY A 546 -13.81 26.23 -5.17
N ILE A 547 -14.13 25.02 -4.69
CA ILE A 547 -14.56 23.89 -5.53
C ILE A 547 -15.77 23.21 -4.87
N ALA A 548 -16.73 22.76 -5.65
CA ALA A 548 -17.89 21.98 -5.18
C ALA A 548 -18.69 22.63 -4.03
N GLY A 549 -18.82 23.96 -4.02
CA GLY A 549 -19.53 24.70 -2.96
C GLY A 549 -18.68 25.01 -1.72
N LEU A 550 -17.45 24.53 -1.63
CA LEU A 550 -16.49 24.91 -0.60
C LEU A 550 -15.79 26.22 -0.98
N HIS A 551 -16.52 27.33 -0.94
CA HIS A 551 -15.95 28.65 -1.19
C HIS A 551 -15.35 29.23 0.08
N SER A 552 -14.31 30.07 -0.04
CA SER A 552 -13.89 30.91 1.08
C SER A 552 -15.04 31.82 1.49
N ASN A 553 -15.43 31.79 2.77
CA ASN A 553 -16.47 32.64 3.34
C ASN A 553 -15.87 33.85 4.07
N THR A 554 -14.56 33.84 4.29
CA THR A 554 -13.85 34.87 5.05
C THR A 554 -12.55 35.22 4.31
N VAL A 555 -12.29 36.53 4.18
CA VAL A 555 -11.03 37.05 3.63
C VAL A 555 -10.30 37.80 4.73
N MET A 556 -8.99 37.57 4.86
CA MET A 556 -8.17 38.18 5.90
C MET A 556 -7.01 38.96 5.32
N PHE A 557 -6.90 40.21 5.73
CA PHE A 557 -5.84 41.12 5.33
C PHE A 557 -4.95 41.48 6.54
N GLY A 558 -3.66 41.65 6.32
CA GLY A 558 -2.75 42.27 7.26
C GLY A 558 -2.66 43.79 7.04
N TYR A 559 -2.71 44.56 8.12
CA TYR A 559 -2.48 45.99 8.09
C TYR A 559 -1.28 46.36 8.98
N SER A 560 -0.39 47.20 8.49
CA SER A 560 0.75 47.76 9.22
C SER A 560 0.68 49.29 9.21
N HIS A 561 1.00 49.90 10.34
CA HIS A 561 1.08 51.36 10.48
C HIS A 561 2.44 51.88 9.95
N ASP A 562 2.64 51.83 8.65
CA ASP A 562 3.81 52.41 7.98
C ASP A 562 3.44 53.80 7.37
N GLU A 563 4.41 54.49 6.77
CA GLU A 563 4.25 55.89 6.25
C GLU A 563 3.15 56.05 5.22
N ASP A 564 2.72 54.97 4.52
CA ASP A 564 1.61 54.98 3.54
C ASP A 564 0.26 54.49 4.16
N GLY A 565 0.09 54.66 5.47
CA GLY A 565 -1.01 54.02 6.23
C GLY A 565 -2.44 54.45 5.82
N GLU A 566 -2.65 55.73 5.47
CA GLU A 566 -3.97 56.23 5.12
C GLU A 566 -4.47 55.74 3.73
N ASP A 567 -3.61 55.73 2.72
CA ASP A 567 -3.94 55.22 1.39
C ASP A 567 -4.20 53.75 1.40
N ARG A 568 -3.39 53.00 2.17
CA ARG A 568 -3.55 51.57 2.37
C ARG A 568 -4.83 51.19 3.11
N LEU A 569 -5.21 51.97 4.12
CA LEU A 569 -6.49 51.80 4.82
C LEU A 569 -7.67 52.07 3.91
N ALA A 570 -7.61 53.14 3.09
CA ALA A 570 -8.65 53.48 2.10
C ALA A 570 -8.82 52.34 1.07
N MET A 571 -7.71 51.75 0.58
CA MET A 571 -7.72 50.58 -0.30
C MET A 571 -8.37 49.36 0.37
N LEU A 572 -7.98 49.04 1.62
CA LEU A 572 -8.54 47.92 2.36
C LEU A 572 -10.05 48.09 2.62
N MET A 573 -10.53 49.31 2.92
CA MET A 573 -11.95 49.60 3.05
C MET A 573 -12.70 49.49 1.73
N GLY A 574 -12.06 49.85 0.60
CA GLY A 574 -12.58 49.62 -0.73
C GLY A 574 -12.73 48.15 -1.05
N LEU A 575 -11.70 47.34 -0.72
CA LEU A 575 -11.72 45.87 -0.86
C LEU A 575 -12.81 45.23 0.04
N ALA A 576 -12.93 45.66 1.31
CA ALA A 576 -13.92 45.13 2.21
C ALA A 576 -15.36 45.31 1.68
N ARG A 577 -15.68 46.49 1.09
CA ARG A 577 -16.97 46.74 0.42
C ARG A 577 -17.20 45.84 -0.79
N ARG A 578 -16.12 45.47 -1.53
CA ARG A 578 -16.22 44.53 -2.66
C ARG A 578 -16.42 43.12 -2.16
N MET A 579 -15.75 42.70 -1.05
CA MET A 579 -15.95 41.39 -0.42
C MET A 579 -17.36 41.21 0.12
N GLU A 580 -17.95 42.27 0.71
CA GLU A 580 -19.35 42.26 1.13
C GLU A 580 -20.32 41.98 -0.03
N LYS A 581 -20.08 42.56 -1.22
CA LYS A 581 -20.85 42.26 -2.44
C LYS A 581 -20.71 40.81 -2.91
N LEU A 582 -19.61 40.15 -2.57
CA LEU A 582 -19.37 38.75 -2.85
C LEU A 582 -19.84 37.80 -1.73
N ASP A 583 -20.55 38.34 -0.72
CA ASP A 583 -21.00 37.60 0.47
C ASP A 583 -19.85 36.96 1.24
N ARG A 584 -18.75 37.74 1.42
CA ARG A 584 -17.57 37.34 2.15
C ARG A 584 -17.33 38.21 3.36
N CYS A 585 -17.08 37.59 4.54
CA CYS A 585 -16.64 38.32 5.72
C CYS A 585 -15.21 38.83 5.53
N THR A 586 -14.94 40.05 5.97
CA THR A 586 -13.60 40.62 5.92
C THR A 586 -13.02 40.78 7.32
N LEU A 587 -11.84 40.27 7.54
CA LEU A 587 -11.06 40.43 8.76
C LEU A 587 -9.80 41.24 8.44
N ILE A 588 -9.53 42.27 9.25
CA ILE A 588 -8.28 43.06 9.13
C ILE A 588 -7.48 42.79 10.41
N TYR A 589 -6.33 42.18 10.24
CA TYR A 589 -5.41 41.90 11.35
C TYR A 589 -4.36 43.02 11.47
N VAL A 590 -4.32 43.62 12.65
CA VAL A 590 -3.35 44.67 13.00
C VAL A 590 -2.40 44.12 14.04
N PRO A 591 -1.12 43.83 13.71
CA PRO A 591 -0.16 43.33 14.70
C PRO A 591 0.17 44.43 15.70
N SER A 592 0.16 44.10 17.01
CA SER A 592 0.61 45.04 18.05
C SER A 592 2.11 45.23 18.00
N ALA A 593 2.59 46.49 17.99
CA ALA A 593 4.02 46.83 18.03
C ALA A 593 4.74 46.25 19.28
N ARG A 594 4.02 45.97 20.37
CA ARG A 594 4.55 45.31 21.57
C ARG A 594 4.73 43.80 21.40
N ALA A 595 3.91 43.14 20.57
CA ALA A 595 4.02 41.72 20.35
C ALA A 595 5.27 41.33 19.55
N ALA A 596 5.75 42.21 18.67
CA ALA A 596 6.99 42.02 17.90
C ALA A 596 8.27 42.04 18.77
N LYS A 597 8.24 42.63 19.97
CA LYS A 597 9.39 42.72 20.89
C LYS A 597 9.37 41.69 22.05
N ALA A 598 8.35 40.85 22.15
CA ALA A 598 8.20 39.97 23.31
C ALA A 598 8.83 38.57 23.09
N ASN A 599 10.14 38.52 23.06
CA ASN A 599 10.93 37.28 23.22
C ASN A 599 11.03 36.81 24.70
N ALA A 600 10.00 37.04 25.53
CA ALA A 600 9.99 36.58 26.90
C ALA A 600 9.66 35.07 27.01
N PRO A 601 10.33 34.31 27.89
CA PRO A 601 10.04 32.90 28.12
C PRO A 601 8.56 32.66 28.46
N ARG A 602 7.99 31.56 27.94
CA ARG A 602 6.55 31.18 28.06
C ARG A 602 6.02 31.21 29.52
N GLU A 603 6.83 30.95 30.51
CA GLU A 603 6.42 30.80 31.91
C GLU A 603 6.05 32.12 32.65
N LYS A 604 6.33 33.29 32.09
CA LYS A 604 6.08 34.61 32.73
C LYS A 604 5.08 35.49 31.98
N ARG A 605 4.31 34.98 31.04
CA ARG A 605 3.33 35.78 30.32
C ARG A 605 2.02 35.85 31.10
N PRO A 606 1.41 37.05 31.25
CA PRO A 606 0.08 37.18 31.86
C PRO A 606 -0.94 36.37 31.08
N PRO A 607 -2.04 35.87 31.69
CA PRO A 607 -3.07 35.16 31.02
C PRO A 607 -3.60 35.97 29.85
N LYS A 608 -3.69 35.33 28.66
CA LYS A 608 -4.21 35.98 27.45
C LYS A 608 -5.66 36.40 27.67
N THR A 609 -6.02 37.57 27.19
CA THR A 609 -7.38 38.11 27.27
C THR A 609 -7.84 38.48 25.86
N ILE A 610 -9.04 37.99 25.46
CA ILE A 610 -9.71 38.34 24.22
C ILE A 610 -10.72 39.39 24.58
N MET A 611 -10.58 40.63 24.09
CA MET A 611 -11.51 41.70 24.31
C MET A 611 -12.37 41.88 23.06
N VAL A 612 -13.70 41.70 23.21
CA VAL A 612 -14.69 41.91 22.14
C VAL A 612 -15.37 43.24 22.38
N TRP A 613 -15.16 44.20 21.50
CA TRP A 613 -15.81 45.51 21.56
C TRP A 613 -17.14 45.49 20.82
N TRP A 614 -18.24 45.63 21.54
CA TRP A 614 -19.58 45.55 21.02
C TRP A 614 -20.19 46.96 20.85
N ALA A 615 -20.44 47.33 19.59
CA ALA A 615 -20.96 48.65 19.22
C ALA A 615 -22.48 48.66 18.91
N GLY A 616 -23.23 47.63 19.31
CA GLY A 616 -24.70 47.58 19.15
C GLY A 616 -25.20 46.99 17.82
N ARG A 617 -24.35 46.57 16.89
CA ARG A 617 -24.74 45.86 15.65
C ARG A 617 -24.68 44.35 15.84
N GLN A 618 -25.85 43.72 15.89
CA GLN A 618 -25.99 42.30 16.27
C GLN A 618 -25.21 41.35 15.34
N GLN A 619 -25.29 41.50 14.02
CA GLN A 619 -24.65 40.60 13.05
C GLN A 619 -23.09 40.54 13.21
N ASN A 620 -22.45 41.69 13.38
CA ASN A 620 -20.99 41.72 13.61
C ASN A 620 -20.63 41.21 15.01
N GLY A 621 -21.49 41.42 15.99
CA GLY A 621 -21.29 40.92 17.34
C GLY A 621 -21.29 39.40 17.41
N ASP A 622 -22.23 38.75 16.78
CA ASP A 622 -22.35 37.30 16.70
C ASP A 622 -21.12 36.68 16.07
N LEU A 623 -20.62 37.26 14.97
CA LEU A 623 -19.37 36.81 14.33
C LEU A 623 -18.14 36.99 15.24
N MET A 624 -18.00 38.13 15.92
CA MET A 624 -16.89 38.41 16.84
C MET A 624 -16.90 37.44 18.02
N LEU A 625 -18.06 37.13 18.59
CA LEU A 625 -18.19 36.15 19.67
C LEU A 625 -17.86 34.71 19.18
N LEU A 626 -18.33 34.34 17.99
CA LEU A 626 -18.01 33.07 17.37
C LEU A 626 -16.50 32.95 17.12
N LEU A 627 -15.85 33.95 16.56
CA LEU A 627 -14.41 33.96 16.34
C LEU A 627 -13.64 33.90 17.67
N SER A 628 -14.13 34.59 18.72
CA SER A 628 -13.54 34.51 20.06
C SER A 628 -13.65 33.10 20.64
N HIS A 629 -14.78 32.45 20.43
CA HIS A 629 -14.96 31.03 20.83
C HIS A 629 -13.96 30.14 20.09
N LEU A 630 -13.85 30.28 18.77
CA LEU A 630 -12.91 29.50 17.96
C LEU A 630 -11.47 29.71 18.44
N MET A 631 -11.07 30.92 18.80
CA MET A 631 -9.76 31.18 19.39
C MET A 631 -9.55 30.45 20.71
N THR A 632 -10.54 30.45 21.62
CA THR A 632 -10.39 29.79 22.94
C THR A 632 -10.27 28.27 22.86
N VAL A 633 -10.68 27.66 21.74
CA VAL A 633 -10.52 26.22 21.48
C VAL A 633 -9.11 25.92 20.92
N SER A 634 -8.45 26.89 20.29
CA SER A 634 -7.09 26.70 19.77
C SER A 634 -6.08 26.51 20.90
N GLN A 635 -5.01 25.74 20.64
CA GLN A 635 -4.00 25.38 21.64
C GLN A 635 -3.31 26.61 22.25
N ASP A 636 -3.11 27.64 21.45
CA ASP A 636 -2.43 28.88 21.86
C ASP A 636 -3.27 29.78 22.79
N TRP A 637 -4.60 29.66 22.74
CA TRP A 637 -5.55 30.55 23.42
C TRP A 637 -6.48 29.84 24.39
N ARG A 638 -6.26 28.56 24.66
CA ARG A 638 -7.13 27.72 25.51
C ARG A 638 -7.36 28.24 26.92
N THR A 639 -6.42 29.02 27.46
CA THR A 639 -6.51 29.60 28.78
C THR A 639 -6.91 31.08 28.77
N ALA A 640 -7.27 31.62 27.57
CA ALA A 640 -7.63 33.04 27.47
C ALA A 640 -9.01 33.31 28.06
N ARG A 641 -9.13 34.48 28.72
CA ARG A 641 -10.41 35.01 29.17
C ARG A 641 -11.05 35.85 28.08
N VAL A 642 -12.35 35.71 27.90
CA VAL A 642 -13.12 36.53 26.94
C VAL A 642 -13.84 37.61 27.71
N VAL A 643 -13.60 38.85 27.32
CA VAL A 643 -14.23 40.05 27.94
C VAL A 643 -14.99 40.79 26.87
N LEU A 644 -16.33 40.89 27.04
CA LEU A 644 -17.22 41.68 26.19
C LEU A 644 -17.25 43.12 26.70
N LYS A 645 -16.71 44.04 25.89
CA LYS A 645 -16.64 45.46 26.23
C LYS A 645 -17.67 46.24 25.42
N SER A 646 -18.35 47.19 26.06
CA SER A 646 -19.20 48.13 25.40
C SER A 646 -19.05 49.53 26.00
N VAL A 647 -19.33 50.57 25.25
CA VAL A 647 -19.29 51.96 25.72
C VAL A 647 -20.74 52.46 25.85
N ALA A 648 -21.03 53.03 27.01
CA ALA A 648 -22.33 53.71 27.25
C ALA A 648 -22.05 55.19 27.60
N ILE A 649 -22.98 56.06 27.19
CA ILE A 649 -22.86 57.50 27.45
C ILE A 649 -23.48 57.88 28.81
N SER A 650 -24.32 57.02 29.40
CA SER A 650 -24.93 57.22 30.70
C SER A 650 -25.05 55.93 31.50
N ALA A 651 -25.25 56.06 32.82
CA ALA A 651 -25.51 54.91 33.71
C ALA A 651 -26.82 54.19 33.35
N GLU A 652 -27.82 54.90 32.80
CA GLU A 652 -29.06 54.32 32.36
C GLU A 652 -28.83 53.47 31.12
N GLU A 653 -28.11 53.97 30.15
CA GLU A 653 -27.73 53.21 28.93
C GLU A 653 -26.89 51.98 29.29
N ALA A 654 -25.95 52.12 30.21
CA ALA A 654 -25.15 50.98 30.67
C ALA A 654 -26.04 49.86 31.26
N THR A 655 -27.10 50.25 31.99
CA THR A 655 -28.05 49.30 32.58
C THR A 655 -28.90 48.61 31.50
N VAL A 656 -29.30 49.33 30.46
CA VAL A 656 -30.03 48.74 29.32
C VAL A 656 -29.15 47.75 28.58
N ARG A 657 -27.92 48.14 28.23
CA ARG A 657 -26.95 47.25 27.54
C ARG A 657 -26.63 46.02 28.36
N ARG A 658 -26.51 46.15 29.69
CA ARG A 658 -26.28 44.99 30.53
C ARG A 658 -27.40 43.98 30.48
N ARG A 659 -28.65 44.44 30.47
CA ARG A 659 -29.84 43.57 30.30
C ARG A 659 -29.88 42.89 28.93
N GLU A 660 -29.43 43.56 27.88
CA GLU A 660 -29.31 42.98 26.56
C GLU A 660 -28.29 41.86 26.55
N PHE A 661 -27.11 42.06 27.15
CA PHE A 661 -26.07 41.04 27.28
C PHE A 661 -26.51 39.87 28.16
N ASP A 662 -27.21 40.11 29.24
CA ASP A 662 -27.74 39.07 30.13
C ASP A 662 -28.75 38.14 29.42
N ARG A 663 -29.42 38.64 28.38
CA ARG A 663 -30.29 37.82 27.51
C ARG A 663 -29.49 37.05 26.44
N LEU A 664 -28.46 37.64 25.90
CA LEU A 664 -27.71 37.13 24.76
C LEU A 664 -26.68 36.07 25.21
N LEU A 665 -26.02 36.25 26.34
CA LEU A 665 -24.95 35.38 26.83
C LEU A 665 -25.38 33.92 27.10
N PRO A 666 -26.57 33.62 27.63
CA PRO A 666 -27.05 32.26 27.81
C PRO A 666 -27.20 31.49 26.48
N GLU A 667 -27.56 32.22 25.39
CA GLU A 667 -27.71 31.60 24.07
C GLU A 667 -26.35 31.22 23.44
N ILE A 668 -25.31 31.97 23.74
CA ILE A 668 -23.95 31.78 23.18
C ILE A 668 -23.21 30.62 23.83
N ARG A 669 -23.60 30.20 25.03
CA ARG A 669 -22.98 29.09 25.79
C ARG A 669 -21.48 29.26 26.03
N MET A 670 -20.98 30.48 26.14
CA MET A 670 -19.58 30.82 26.45
C MET A 670 -19.47 31.48 27.82
N LYS A 671 -18.33 31.29 28.48
CA LYS A 671 -17.96 32.06 29.67
C LYS A 671 -17.39 33.41 29.21
N VAL A 672 -18.15 34.45 29.33
CA VAL A 672 -17.78 35.82 28.94
C VAL A 672 -17.96 36.74 30.10
N GLU A 673 -16.96 37.56 30.43
CA GLU A 673 -17.03 38.62 31.38
C GLU A 673 -17.58 39.88 30.68
N VAL A 674 -18.51 40.62 31.30
CA VAL A 674 -19.08 41.83 30.70
C VAL A 674 -18.50 43.07 31.40
N ASP A 675 -17.90 43.94 30.61
CA ASP A 675 -17.34 45.22 31.07
C ASP A 675 -17.90 46.37 30.25
N ILE A 676 -18.74 47.22 30.87
CA ILE A 676 -19.38 48.37 30.22
C ILE A 676 -18.69 49.64 30.74
N VAL A 677 -18.01 50.34 29.84
CA VAL A 677 -17.32 51.58 30.11
C VAL A 677 -18.28 52.74 29.92
N ILE A 678 -18.51 53.52 30.98
CA ILE A 678 -19.31 54.75 30.91
C ILE A 678 -18.36 55.88 30.53
N ARG A 679 -18.58 56.52 29.38
CA ARG A 679 -17.78 57.68 28.95
C ARG A 679 -18.58 58.94 29.16
N ASP A 680 -18.09 59.81 30.02
CA ASP A 680 -18.67 61.15 30.20
C ASP A 680 -18.30 62.03 28.98
N ILE A 681 -19.32 62.58 28.29
CA ILE A 681 -19.14 63.38 27.05
C ILE A 681 -18.51 64.75 27.40
N ALA A 682 -18.30 65.04 28.67
CA ALA A 682 -17.73 66.33 29.14
C ALA A 682 -16.19 66.42 29.03
N ASP A 683 -15.48 65.34 28.62
CA ASP A 683 -14.00 65.27 28.59
C ASP A 683 -13.38 65.25 27.16
N ASP A 684 -14.03 65.86 26.16
CA ASP A 684 -13.41 66.13 24.85
C ASP A 684 -13.16 67.62 24.64
#